data_c890803162deebe512a0a28ead1336ce
#
_entry.id   c890803162deebe512a0a28ead1336ce
#
_cell.length_a   1.000
_cell.length_b   1.000
_cell.length_c   1.000
_cell.angle_alpha   90.00
_cell.angle_beta   90.00
_cell.angle_gamma   90.00
#
_symmetry.space_group_name_H-M   'P 1'
#
loop_
_entity.id
_entity.type
_entity.pdbx_description
1 polymer ?
#
loop_
_entity_poly.entity_id
_entity_poly.type
_entity_poly.pdbx_seq_one_letter_code
_entity_poly.pdbx_strand_id
1 'polypeptide(L)'
;MKTINQLIITMMICLFSIQTWAQSGKLFNTDNQLSSNLATQVFQDKSGFIWIATRNGLNTYDGYHITVIKKNMSNFLGLNSNYINSIAQDEKEHILLGTNNSLLEFTGSEFLKIPMLDSKGEELATYVKQVYPLKNKDVAVATSGYGIMIKKIDAHECHAMKGEVEKLKYIHKLLEDKRGRLWIITEDGKLYRKETNGRVTSHFAGTEGVGAQDIQQDALGNIYLASKNQGVHLLRAGSNVFTRISSIGNLPIDNIYISRNNKLYIGCDGLGIYVYDPQTGFLQDNPLFSRLVNLAKSKITSIIEDNQGNIWVSMLQKGVFMQSNIQNDFNYMGFRLGNRNVIGENCVTSLSINQGNQVWVGTDKDGLYLFNIATRSVEGHFLNQSTVLTLCKDQQGRTWVGTYTDGLGYMDAAGSFHPVDLGISKSVGIFDIKQDPQGNIWIATMGEGLFCLQKDGSRRNYKAKYGADNNLKVNSLPNDYLIKMALSKDGNHVYIATSVGLACLDRKRNSWVSTFKGINCLNKNSFSHCVFVDSKDHVWYGTEDGAFCFDFRKGIEPKHYSTAQGLTDNGVASITEDNKGKIWLGTNSGLNMLNPKDGSIIRFYTESGLQSNEFSDASVCTTQDGKTILMGGSGGLNWFQADQVRQHPWQAKVVISGFVVNNKAVTPGMESGSYTITDSWVTVAREFNLSHDDNTFSLQLSTLTYNDVEQISYVYSINGDAWRTVPAGQNELAFSHMAPGSYKYRIKAICNGYETPVKEFTIIVHPA
;
A
#
# COMPACT_ATOMS: atom_id res chain seq x y z
N MET A 1 -35.54 -30.63 -18.64
CA MET A 1 -34.51 -30.92 -17.65
C MET A 1 -33.07 -30.57 -18.10
N LYS A 2 -32.62 -30.91 -19.30
CA LYS A 2 -31.27 -30.53 -19.77
C LYS A 2 -31.05 -29.01 -19.91
N THR A 3 -32.04 -28.27 -20.39
CA THR A 3 -32.00 -26.81 -20.55
C THR A 3 -32.04 -26.04 -19.21
N ILE A 4 -32.76 -26.57 -18.23
CA ILE A 4 -32.84 -25.98 -16.88
C ILE A 4 -31.52 -26.22 -16.13
N ASN A 5 -30.88 -27.38 -16.27
CA ASN A 5 -29.57 -27.65 -15.70
C ASN A 5 -28.45 -26.81 -16.35
N GLN A 6 -28.52 -26.53 -17.66
CA GLN A 6 -27.58 -25.61 -18.30
C GLN A 6 -27.77 -24.16 -17.82
N LEU A 7 -29.02 -23.72 -17.63
CA LEU A 7 -29.29 -22.38 -17.07
C LEU A 7 -28.82 -22.25 -15.61
N ILE A 8 -29.01 -23.30 -14.81
CA ILE A 8 -28.56 -23.35 -13.41
C ILE A 8 -27.01 -23.38 -13.33
N ILE A 9 -26.35 -24.12 -14.22
CA ILE A 9 -24.90 -24.16 -14.31
C ILE A 9 -24.36 -22.82 -14.83
N THR A 10 -25.00 -22.19 -15.80
CA THR A 10 -24.64 -20.85 -16.29
C THR A 10 -24.92 -19.78 -15.22
N MET A 11 -25.99 -19.90 -14.44
CA MET A 11 -26.27 -19.04 -13.31
C MET A 11 -25.32 -19.29 -12.13
N MET A 12 -24.88 -20.53 -11.87
CA MET A 12 -23.84 -20.83 -10.89
C MET A 12 -22.44 -20.34 -11.34
N ILE A 13 -22.14 -20.34 -12.62
CA ILE A 13 -20.89 -19.79 -13.17
C ILE A 13 -20.91 -18.25 -13.15
N CYS A 14 -22.08 -17.61 -13.28
CA CYS A 14 -22.25 -16.17 -13.08
C CYS A 14 -22.29 -15.75 -11.60
N LEU A 15 -22.43 -16.68 -10.66
CA LEU A 15 -22.39 -16.44 -9.21
C LEU A 15 -20.99 -16.60 -8.59
N PHE A 16 -19.99 -17.00 -9.35
CA PHE A 16 -18.62 -16.64 -9.02
C PHE A 16 -18.44 -15.15 -9.32
N SER A 17 -19.15 -14.35 -8.54
CA SER A 17 -18.88 -12.94 -8.40
C SER A 17 -17.37 -12.77 -8.31
N ILE A 18 -16.82 -12.01 -9.22
CA ILE A 18 -15.49 -11.43 -9.12
C ILE A 18 -15.37 -10.88 -7.70
N GLN A 19 -14.76 -11.65 -6.82
CA GLN A 19 -14.36 -11.14 -5.52
C GLN A 19 -13.26 -10.13 -5.82
N THR A 20 -13.66 -8.89 -6.07
CA THR A 20 -12.73 -7.77 -6.09
C THR A 20 -12.36 -7.48 -4.63
N TRP A 21 -11.44 -8.30 -4.12
CA TRP A 21 -10.75 -7.99 -2.88
C TRP A 21 -10.11 -6.62 -3.04
N ALA A 22 -10.14 -5.81 -2.01
CA ALA A 22 -9.34 -4.61 -1.97
C ALA A 22 -7.87 -5.05 -1.92
N GLN A 23 -7.24 -5.11 -3.07
CA GLN A 23 -5.83 -5.45 -3.18
C GLN A 23 -5.01 -4.21 -2.87
N SER A 24 -4.06 -4.35 -1.96
CA SER A 24 -3.14 -3.28 -1.62
C SER A 24 -2.12 -3.08 -2.73
N GLY A 25 -1.81 -1.83 -3.03
CA GLY A 25 -0.82 -1.48 -4.05
C GLY A 25 -0.16 -0.13 -3.77
N LYS A 26 1.05 0.04 -4.32
CA LYS A 26 1.85 1.25 -4.18
C LYS A 26 2.28 1.77 -5.55
N LEU A 27 2.08 3.06 -5.80
CA LEU A 27 2.51 3.72 -7.02
C LEU A 27 3.81 4.50 -6.76
N PHE A 28 4.78 4.32 -7.64
CA PHE A 28 6.05 5.07 -7.67
C PHE A 28 6.07 5.93 -8.93
N ASN A 29 6.14 7.23 -8.75
CA ASN A 29 6.17 8.21 -9.83
C ASN A 29 7.06 9.41 -9.45
N THR A 30 7.07 10.44 -10.27
CA THR A 30 7.86 11.65 -9.97
C THR A 30 7.38 12.40 -8.74
N ASP A 31 6.13 12.24 -8.31
CA ASP A 31 5.58 12.89 -7.12
C ASP A 31 6.18 12.29 -5.82
N ASN A 32 6.59 11.03 -5.86
CA ASN A 32 7.29 10.35 -4.76
C ASN A 32 8.75 10.01 -5.08
N GLN A 33 9.42 10.92 -5.79
CA GLN A 33 10.87 10.96 -6.02
C GLN A 33 11.44 10.01 -7.09
N LEU A 34 10.62 9.31 -7.88
CA LEU A 34 11.14 8.57 -9.02
C LEU A 34 11.78 9.54 -10.03
N SER A 35 12.90 9.15 -10.63
CA SER A 35 13.65 10.00 -11.57
C SER A 35 12.85 10.40 -12.82
N SER A 36 11.91 9.55 -13.25
CA SER A 36 11.02 9.78 -14.39
C SER A 36 9.85 8.81 -14.37
N ASN A 37 8.69 9.27 -14.88
CA ASN A 37 7.52 8.40 -15.10
C ASN A 37 7.67 7.49 -16.33
N LEU A 38 8.71 7.70 -17.16
CA LEU A 38 9.04 6.86 -18.31
C LEU A 38 9.83 5.63 -17.88
N ALA A 39 9.21 4.77 -17.07
CA ALA A 39 9.83 3.54 -16.58
C ALA A 39 9.96 2.51 -17.70
N THR A 40 11.14 1.89 -17.81
CA THR A 40 11.47 0.90 -18.84
C THR A 40 11.55 -0.52 -18.30
N GLN A 41 12.09 -0.69 -17.09
CA GLN A 41 12.20 -1.99 -16.45
C GLN A 41 12.23 -1.88 -14.94
N VAL A 42 11.61 -2.85 -14.26
CA VAL A 42 11.80 -3.13 -12.83
C VAL A 42 12.61 -4.40 -12.70
N PHE A 43 13.56 -4.42 -11.77
CA PHE A 43 14.43 -5.56 -11.52
C PHE A 43 14.65 -5.71 -10.01
N GLN A 44 14.66 -6.92 -9.49
CA GLN A 44 15.11 -7.23 -8.13
C GLN A 44 16.44 -7.93 -8.18
N ASP A 45 17.44 -7.40 -7.46
CA ASP A 45 18.74 -8.04 -7.36
C ASP A 45 18.74 -9.22 -6.35
N LYS A 46 19.81 -9.98 -6.31
CA LYS A 46 19.94 -11.15 -5.41
C LYS A 46 19.96 -10.76 -3.93
N SER A 47 20.33 -9.53 -3.60
CA SER A 47 20.27 -8.98 -2.24
C SER A 47 18.85 -8.62 -1.82
N GLY A 48 17.96 -8.37 -2.79
CA GLY A 48 16.56 -8.01 -2.57
C GLY A 48 16.22 -6.56 -2.87
N PHE A 49 17.17 -5.68 -3.23
CA PHE A 49 16.89 -4.32 -3.68
C PHE A 49 16.07 -4.32 -4.95
N ILE A 50 15.14 -3.38 -5.03
CA ILE A 50 14.42 -3.08 -6.27
C ILE A 50 15.16 -1.99 -7.04
N TRP A 51 15.43 -2.28 -8.31
CA TRP A 51 16.03 -1.36 -9.28
C TRP A 51 14.98 -0.96 -10.30
N ILE A 52 14.89 0.33 -10.59
CA ILE A 52 13.94 0.86 -11.57
C ILE A 52 14.71 1.65 -12.61
N ALA A 53 14.74 1.12 -13.84
CA ALA A 53 15.26 1.82 -15.00
C ALA A 53 14.22 2.76 -15.57
N THR A 54 14.65 3.96 -15.95
CA THR A 54 13.83 4.93 -16.65
C THR A 54 14.57 5.53 -17.84
N ARG A 55 13.86 6.31 -18.65
CA ARG A 55 14.48 7.08 -19.72
C ARG A 55 15.24 8.32 -19.24
N ASN A 56 15.20 8.59 -17.93
CA ASN A 56 15.89 9.74 -17.32
C ASN A 56 16.49 9.42 -15.96
N GLY A 57 17.20 8.31 -15.86
CA GLY A 57 17.93 7.90 -14.68
C GLY A 57 17.62 6.49 -14.23
N LEU A 58 18.42 6.02 -13.28
CA LEU A 58 18.31 4.77 -12.57
C LEU A 58 17.85 5.05 -11.16
N ASN A 59 17.06 4.17 -10.58
CA ASN A 59 16.57 4.31 -9.21
C ASN A 59 16.77 3.00 -8.47
N THR A 60 17.07 3.09 -7.16
CA THR A 60 17.03 1.96 -6.24
C THR A 60 16.02 2.22 -5.14
N TYR A 61 15.36 1.17 -4.67
CA TYR A 61 14.39 1.24 -3.59
C TYR A 61 14.64 0.15 -2.55
N ASP A 62 14.72 0.54 -1.29
CA ASP A 62 15.04 -0.34 -0.16
C ASP A 62 13.83 -0.65 0.74
N GLY A 63 12.64 -0.21 0.35
CA GLY A 63 11.40 -0.28 1.14
C GLY A 63 11.02 1.05 1.78
N TYR A 64 11.96 1.97 1.98
CA TYR A 64 11.75 3.28 2.62
C TYR A 64 12.06 4.44 1.68
N HIS A 65 13.18 4.38 0.97
CA HIS A 65 13.70 5.51 0.19
C HIS A 65 14.01 5.11 -1.24
N ILE A 66 13.71 6.01 -2.17
CA ILE A 66 14.16 5.94 -3.55
C ILE A 66 15.46 6.72 -3.66
N THR A 67 16.53 6.05 -4.07
CA THR A 67 17.80 6.69 -4.42
C THR A 67 17.87 6.88 -5.93
N VAL A 68 17.93 8.13 -6.37
CA VAL A 68 18.01 8.50 -7.79
C VAL A 68 19.48 8.57 -8.21
N ILE A 69 19.81 7.94 -9.33
CA ILE A 69 21.13 7.92 -9.93
C ILE A 69 21.03 8.50 -11.35
N LYS A 70 21.72 9.60 -11.59
CA LYS A 70 21.77 10.26 -12.90
C LYS A 70 23.22 10.58 -13.33
N LYS A 71 23.40 10.71 -14.62
CA LYS A 71 24.67 11.19 -15.20
C LYS A 71 25.10 12.50 -14.52
N ASN A 72 26.38 12.61 -14.24
CA ASN A 72 27.02 13.77 -13.61
C ASN A 72 26.68 14.00 -12.12
N MET A 73 26.13 13.01 -11.43
CA MET A 73 26.02 13.08 -9.97
C MET A 73 27.36 12.71 -9.31
N SER A 74 27.81 13.51 -8.34
CA SER A 74 29.11 13.34 -7.69
C SER A 74 29.24 12.05 -6.88
N ASN A 75 28.12 11.47 -6.44
CA ASN A 75 28.11 10.27 -5.60
C ASN A 75 28.18 8.96 -6.42
N PHE A 76 27.94 9.02 -7.73
CA PHE A 76 27.90 7.87 -8.63
C PHE A 76 28.59 8.23 -9.95
N LEU A 77 29.90 8.02 -9.98
CA LEU A 77 30.72 8.35 -11.13
C LEU A 77 30.52 7.32 -12.28
N GLY A 78 30.72 7.75 -13.49
CA GLY A 78 30.79 6.90 -14.66
C GLY A 78 29.48 6.60 -15.37
N LEU A 79 28.32 6.98 -14.84
CA LEU A 79 27.07 6.84 -15.58
C LEU A 79 27.10 7.79 -16.79
N ASN A 80 27.14 7.23 -18.02
CA ASN A 80 27.34 7.97 -19.25
C ASN A 80 26.03 8.32 -19.97
N SER A 81 24.91 7.73 -19.55
CA SER A 81 23.57 7.99 -20.09
C SER A 81 22.52 7.87 -19.00
N ASN A 82 21.52 8.75 -19.03
CA ASN A 82 20.31 8.62 -18.20
C ASN A 82 19.27 7.67 -18.80
N TYR A 83 19.43 7.27 -20.07
CA TYR A 83 18.49 6.42 -20.77
C TYR A 83 18.85 4.94 -20.54
N ILE A 84 18.19 4.32 -19.56
CA ILE A 84 18.44 2.92 -19.19
C ILE A 84 17.33 2.05 -19.77
N ASN A 85 17.72 1.01 -20.55
CA ASN A 85 16.77 0.10 -21.20
C ASN A 85 16.65 -1.23 -20.52
N SER A 86 17.75 -1.74 -19.97
CA SER A 86 17.83 -3.08 -19.44
C SER A 86 18.71 -3.12 -18.21
N ILE A 87 18.27 -3.90 -17.22
CA ILE A 87 19.03 -4.21 -16.02
C ILE A 87 19.16 -5.73 -15.92
N ALA A 88 20.36 -6.19 -15.59
CA ALA A 88 20.61 -7.58 -15.23
C ALA A 88 21.66 -7.66 -14.13
N GLN A 89 21.81 -8.82 -13.54
CA GLN A 89 22.87 -9.11 -12.56
C GLN A 89 23.65 -10.32 -13.05
N ASP A 90 24.98 -10.22 -13.05
CA ASP A 90 25.85 -11.31 -13.45
C ASP A 90 26.03 -12.34 -12.32
N GLU A 91 26.84 -13.35 -12.57
CA GLU A 91 27.13 -14.41 -11.59
C GLU A 91 27.94 -13.88 -10.39
N LYS A 92 28.72 -12.82 -10.59
CA LYS A 92 29.49 -12.13 -9.53
C LYS A 92 28.67 -11.12 -8.76
N GLU A 93 27.36 -11.05 -9.03
CA GLU A 93 26.41 -10.13 -8.41
C GLU A 93 26.60 -8.66 -8.81
N HIS A 94 27.37 -8.36 -9.85
CA HIS A 94 27.45 -7.01 -10.40
C HIS A 94 26.17 -6.67 -11.17
N ILE A 95 25.71 -5.42 -11.02
CA ILE A 95 24.58 -4.92 -11.78
C ILE A 95 25.06 -4.42 -13.15
N LEU A 96 24.48 -4.97 -14.20
CA LEU A 96 24.77 -4.61 -15.57
C LEU A 96 23.62 -3.78 -16.16
N LEU A 97 23.97 -2.68 -16.82
CA LEU A 97 23.00 -1.75 -17.42
C LEU A 97 23.20 -1.67 -18.92
N GLY A 98 22.14 -1.92 -19.66
CA GLY A 98 22.05 -1.59 -21.07
C GLY A 98 21.49 -0.21 -21.26
N THR A 99 22.23 0.66 -21.93
CA THR A 99 21.82 2.04 -22.23
C THR A 99 21.52 2.22 -23.71
N ASN A 100 21.17 3.44 -24.12
CA ASN A 100 20.98 3.77 -25.53
C ASN A 100 22.27 3.79 -26.37
N ASN A 101 23.45 3.63 -25.74
CA ASN A 101 24.73 3.67 -26.45
C ASN A 101 25.83 2.73 -25.92
N SER A 102 25.61 2.03 -24.80
CA SER A 102 26.68 1.29 -24.14
C SER A 102 26.17 0.21 -23.16
N LEU A 103 27.08 -0.66 -22.73
CA LEU A 103 26.94 -1.54 -21.58
C LEU A 103 27.76 -0.97 -20.41
N LEU A 104 27.17 -0.89 -19.23
CA LEU A 104 27.80 -0.45 -18.00
C LEU A 104 27.72 -1.55 -16.94
N GLU A 105 28.75 -1.61 -16.09
CA GLU A 105 28.81 -2.46 -14.88
C GLU A 105 28.87 -1.56 -13.66
N PHE A 106 27.96 -1.74 -12.69
CA PHE A 106 27.98 -1.04 -11.42
C PHE A 106 28.75 -1.83 -10.38
N THR A 107 29.79 -1.24 -9.83
CA THR A 107 30.70 -1.88 -8.87
C THR A 107 30.34 -1.58 -7.41
N GLY A 108 29.27 -0.79 -7.18
CA GLY A 108 28.86 -0.30 -5.86
C GLY A 108 29.24 1.16 -5.58
N SER A 109 30.28 1.65 -6.24
CA SER A 109 30.73 3.05 -6.12
C SER A 109 30.70 3.80 -7.44
N GLU A 110 30.91 3.09 -8.56
CA GLU A 110 31.01 3.71 -9.87
C GLU A 110 30.43 2.79 -10.96
N PHE A 111 30.17 3.37 -12.12
CA PHE A 111 29.77 2.66 -13.32
C PHE A 111 30.97 2.56 -14.25
N LEU A 112 31.36 1.33 -14.54
CA LEU A 112 32.45 1.04 -15.49
C LEU A 112 31.83 0.71 -16.84
N LYS A 113 32.31 1.37 -17.89
CA LYS A 113 31.94 1.04 -19.26
C LYS A 113 32.60 -0.29 -19.66
N ILE A 114 31.79 -1.22 -20.13
CA ILE A 114 32.25 -2.48 -20.71
C ILE A 114 32.29 -2.31 -22.24
N PRO A 115 33.48 -2.16 -22.86
CA PRO A 115 33.58 -1.93 -24.29
C PRO A 115 33.02 -3.12 -25.07
N MET A 116 32.25 -2.84 -26.11
CA MET A 116 31.82 -3.82 -27.11
C MET A 116 32.72 -3.62 -28.32
N LEU A 117 33.49 -4.66 -28.67
CA LEU A 117 34.55 -4.57 -29.68
C LEU A 117 34.15 -5.28 -30.96
N ASP A 118 34.46 -4.68 -32.10
CA ASP A 118 34.35 -5.31 -33.41
C ASP A 118 35.48 -6.32 -33.66
N SER A 119 35.54 -6.91 -34.86
CA SER A 119 36.58 -7.85 -35.26
C SER A 119 37.97 -7.24 -35.39
N LYS A 120 38.08 -5.90 -35.44
CA LYS A 120 39.34 -5.16 -35.51
C LYS A 120 39.76 -4.64 -34.12
N GLY A 121 38.94 -4.84 -33.09
CA GLY A 121 39.17 -4.32 -31.74
C GLY A 121 38.74 -2.86 -31.56
N GLU A 122 37.97 -2.31 -32.50
CA GLU A 122 37.40 -0.98 -32.37
C GLU A 122 36.11 -1.00 -31.53
N GLU A 123 35.93 -0.01 -30.67
CA GLU A 123 34.76 0.10 -29.81
C GLU A 123 33.49 0.48 -30.59
N LEU A 124 32.42 -0.25 -30.32
CA LEU A 124 31.11 -0.04 -30.91
C LEU A 124 30.21 0.74 -29.94
N ALA A 125 29.57 1.80 -30.40
CA ALA A 125 28.48 2.47 -29.70
C ALA A 125 27.15 2.01 -30.29
N THR A 126 26.28 1.42 -29.50
CA THR A 126 25.02 0.88 -29.98
C THR A 126 23.97 0.86 -28.88
N TYR A 127 22.71 0.91 -29.31
CA TYR A 127 21.58 0.75 -28.43
C TYR A 127 21.52 -0.69 -27.90
N VAL A 128 21.60 -0.86 -26.57
CA VAL A 128 21.47 -2.17 -25.91
C VAL A 128 19.99 -2.41 -25.60
N LYS A 129 19.42 -3.44 -26.23
CA LYS A 129 18.01 -3.81 -26.06
C LYS A 129 17.77 -4.65 -24.81
N GLN A 130 18.67 -5.62 -24.59
CA GLN A 130 18.58 -6.52 -23.45
C GLN A 130 19.97 -6.96 -23.02
N VAL A 131 20.17 -7.01 -21.71
CA VAL A 131 21.30 -7.70 -21.08
C VAL A 131 20.77 -9.00 -20.51
N TYR A 132 21.33 -10.14 -20.94
CA TYR A 132 20.79 -11.46 -20.63
C TYR A 132 21.89 -12.40 -20.09
N PRO A 133 21.88 -12.72 -18.79
CA PRO A 133 22.79 -13.70 -18.20
C PRO A 133 22.52 -15.12 -18.74
N LEU A 134 23.57 -15.78 -19.23
CA LEU A 134 23.52 -17.15 -19.76
C LEU A 134 23.82 -18.16 -18.65
N LYS A 135 23.36 -19.39 -18.82
CA LYS A 135 23.63 -20.51 -17.88
C LYS A 135 25.10 -20.88 -17.73
N ASN A 136 25.90 -20.60 -18.75
CA ASN A 136 27.35 -20.79 -18.70
C ASN A 136 28.08 -19.68 -17.93
N LYS A 137 27.33 -18.76 -17.28
CA LYS A 137 27.80 -17.59 -16.51
C LYS A 137 28.32 -16.41 -17.34
N ASP A 138 28.37 -16.52 -18.67
CA ASP A 138 28.60 -15.41 -19.56
C ASP A 138 27.34 -14.50 -19.63
N VAL A 139 27.48 -13.32 -20.19
CA VAL A 139 26.37 -12.41 -20.41
C VAL A 139 26.21 -12.13 -21.90
N ALA A 140 25.02 -12.40 -22.42
CA ALA A 140 24.63 -12.00 -23.77
C ALA A 140 24.03 -10.60 -23.80
N VAL A 141 24.47 -9.78 -24.73
CA VAL A 141 24.02 -8.39 -24.92
C VAL A 141 23.36 -8.28 -26.28
N ALA A 142 22.04 -8.10 -26.28
CA ALA A 142 21.26 -7.88 -27.49
C ALA A 142 21.41 -6.42 -27.96
N THR A 143 21.90 -6.22 -29.16
CA THR A 143 22.17 -4.88 -29.70
C THR A 143 21.34 -4.58 -30.95
N SER A 144 21.14 -3.29 -31.21
CA SER A 144 20.52 -2.78 -32.40
C SER A 144 21.61 -2.46 -33.46
N GLY A 145 21.87 -3.43 -34.34
CA GLY A 145 22.79 -3.27 -35.47
C GLY A 145 24.07 -4.12 -35.44
N TYR A 146 24.50 -4.62 -34.29
CA TYR A 146 25.72 -5.42 -34.15
C TYR A 146 25.48 -6.85 -33.66
N GLY A 147 24.23 -7.27 -33.61
CA GLY A 147 23.87 -8.64 -33.22
C GLY A 147 23.97 -8.88 -31.71
N ILE A 148 24.39 -10.10 -31.36
CA ILE A 148 24.58 -10.50 -29.97
C ILE A 148 26.05 -10.40 -29.61
N MET A 149 26.35 -9.59 -28.59
CA MET A 149 27.69 -9.50 -28.02
C MET A 149 27.76 -10.34 -26.76
N ILE A 150 28.92 -10.91 -26.48
CA ILE A 150 29.18 -11.77 -25.31
C ILE A 150 30.23 -11.13 -24.41
N LYS A 151 29.85 -10.90 -23.16
CA LYS A 151 30.77 -10.63 -22.07
C LYS A 151 31.07 -11.94 -21.35
N LYS A 152 32.32 -12.41 -21.42
CA LYS A 152 32.76 -13.56 -20.64
C LYS A 152 32.78 -13.22 -19.15
N ILE A 153 32.61 -14.22 -18.27
CA ILE A 153 32.50 -14.01 -16.82
C ILE A 153 33.65 -13.17 -16.25
N ASP A 154 34.90 -13.43 -16.69
CA ASP A 154 36.09 -12.74 -16.19
C ASP A 154 36.59 -11.61 -17.10
N ALA A 155 35.88 -11.33 -18.20
CA ALA A 155 36.27 -10.31 -19.16
C ALA A 155 35.68 -8.95 -18.81
N HIS A 156 36.42 -7.90 -19.17
CA HIS A 156 35.97 -6.50 -19.05
C HIS A 156 35.60 -5.90 -20.41
N GLU A 157 35.33 -6.73 -21.38
CA GLU A 157 34.95 -6.35 -22.75
C GLU A 157 34.02 -7.39 -23.36
N CYS A 158 33.30 -7.01 -24.40
CA CYS A 158 32.40 -7.88 -25.16
C CYS A 158 32.88 -8.10 -26.59
N HIS A 159 32.65 -9.30 -27.10
CA HIS A 159 32.88 -9.64 -28.47
C HIS A 159 31.64 -10.28 -29.11
N ALA A 160 31.50 -10.15 -30.43
CA ALA A 160 30.37 -10.73 -31.15
C ALA A 160 30.28 -12.25 -30.94
N MET A 161 29.06 -12.77 -30.69
CA MET A 161 28.80 -14.21 -30.66
C MET A 161 29.07 -14.77 -32.05
N LYS A 162 29.95 -15.77 -32.14
CA LYS A 162 30.44 -16.36 -33.39
C LYS A 162 29.48 -17.40 -33.94
N GLY A 163 29.56 -17.63 -35.28
CA GLY A 163 28.85 -18.65 -36.02
C GLY A 163 27.70 -18.12 -36.87
N GLU A 164 26.74 -18.97 -37.22
CA GLU A 164 25.58 -18.59 -38.07
C GLU A 164 24.79 -17.43 -37.51
N VAL A 165 24.79 -17.24 -36.20
CA VAL A 165 24.09 -16.17 -35.50
C VAL A 165 24.64 -14.76 -35.83
N GLU A 166 25.88 -14.65 -36.33
CA GLU A 166 26.49 -13.35 -36.70
C GLU A 166 25.73 -12.61 -37.81
N LYS A 167 24.90 -13.32 -38.57
CA LYS A 167 24.04 -12.74 -39.62
C LYS A 167 22.89 -11.91 -39.05
N LEU A 168 22.50 -12.18 -37.81
CA LEU A 168 21.42 -11.45 -37.11
C LEU A 168 21.99 -10.19 -36.49
N LYS A 169 21.56 -9.02 -36.94
CA LYS A 169 22.17 -7.73 -36.54
C LYS A 169 21.28 -6.91 -35.58
N TYR A 170 19.97 -7.00 -35.72
CA TYR A 170 19.01 -6.21 -34.94
C TYR A 170 18.26 -7.13 -33.98
N ILE A 171 18.72 -7.22 -32.75
CA ILE A 171 18.21 -8.17 -31.77
C ILE A 171 17.27 -7.46 -30.79
N HIS A 172 16.11 -8.04 -30.56
CA HIS A 172 15.10 -7.50 -29.64
C HIS A 172 15.07 -8.22 -28.31
N LYS A 173 14.98 -9.57 -28.32
CA LYS A 173 14.85 -10.40 -27.11
C LYS A 173 15.62 -11.70 -27.24
N LEU A 174 16.07 -12.19 -26.08
CA LEU A 174 16.79 -13.45 -25.92
C LEU A 174 16.12 -14.29 -24.84
N LEU A 175 16.14 -15.61 -25.03
CA LEU A 175 15.78 -16.62 -24.02
C LEU A 175 16.66 -17.85 -24.18
N GLU A 176 17.42 -18.21 -23.17
CA GLU A 176 18.09 -19.52 -23.13
C GLU A 176 17.17 -20.55 -22.48
N ASP A 177 16.73 -21.56 -23.23
CA ASP A 177 15.81 -22.57 -22.73
C ASP A 177 16.50 -23.63 -21.85
N LYS A 178 15.73 -24.51 -21.23
CA LYS A 178 16.24 -25.57 -20.34
C LYS A 178 17.19 -26.55 -21.02
N ARG A 179 17.15 -26.65 -22.35
CA ARG A 179 18.02 -27.50 -23.16
C ARG A 179 19.32 -26.78 -23.61
N GLY A 180 19.51 -25.52 -23.16
CA GLY A 180 20.70 -24.71 -23.53
C GLY A 180 20.63 -24.14 -24.95
N ARG A 181 19.45 -24.10 -25.57
CA ARG A 181 19.25 -23.47 -26.89
C ARG A 181 18.89 -22.01 -26.67
N LEU A 182 19.43 -21.12 -27.50
CA LEU A 182 19.18 -19.70 -27.41
C LEU A 182 18.11 -19.29 -28.42
N TRP A 183 16.94 -18.92 -27.94
CA TRP A 183 15.88 -18.32 -28.72
C TRP A 183 16.15 -16.83 -28.90
N ILE A 184 15.92 -16.34 -30.11
CA ILE A 184 16.29 -14.99 -30.53
C ILE A 184 15.11 -14.39 -31.27
N ILE A 185 14.61 -13.23 -30.78
CA ILE A 185 13.64 -12.40 -31.48
C ILE A 185 14.38 -11.20 -32.04
N THR A 186 14.23 -10.95 -33.33
CA THR A 186 14.78 -9.76 -34.01
C THR A 186 13.81 -8.60 -33.98
N GLU A 187 14.27 -7.37 -34.22
CA GLU A 187 13.44 -6.16 -34.14
C GLU A 187 12.31 -6.15 -35.19
N ASP A 188 12.48 -6.87 -36.31
CA ASP A 188 11.43 -7.07 -37.32
C ASP A 188 10.42 -8.18 -36.95
N GLY A 189 10.50 -8.71 -35.74
CA GLY A 189 9.55 -9.68 -35.19
C GLY A 189 9.76 -11.13 -35.67
N LYS A 190 10.91 -11.46 -36.21
CA LYS A 190 11.22 -12.84 -36.60
C LYS A 190 11.79 -13.62 -35.43
N LEU A 191 11.47 -14.91 -35.41
CA LEU A 191 11.94 -15.86 -34.39
C LEU A 191 13.03 -16.75 -34.96
N TYR A 192 14.13 -16.89 -34.22
CA TYR A 192 15.26 -17.80 -34.50
C TYR A 192 15.61 -18.60 -33.28
N ARG A 193 16.28 -19.72 -33.47
CA ARG A 193 16.81 -20.51 -32.37
C ARG A 193 18.22 -21.04 -32.73
N LYS A 194 19.21 -20.63 -31.93
CA LYS A 194 20.54 -21.15 -32.00
C LYS A 194 20.59 -22.46 -31.21
N GLU A 195 20.91 -23.56 -31.88
CA GLU A 195 21.06 -24.87 -31.28
C GLU A 195 22.41 -24.98 -30.53
N THR A 196 22.55 -25.96 -29.67
CA THR A 196 23.80 -26.22 -28.91
C THR A 196 25.00 -26.51 -29.79
N ASN A 197 24.79 -27.04 -31.00
CA ASN A 197 25.83 -27.26 -32.01
C ASN A 197 26.16 -26.00 -32.85
N GLY A 198 25.53 -24.86 -32.56
CA GLY A 198 25.77 -23.59 -33.26
C GLY A 198 24.88 -23.31 -34.48
N ARG A 199 24.12 -24.30 -34.96
CA ARG A 199 23.18 -24.12 -36.08
C ARG A 199 22.05 -23.20 -35.69
N VAL A 200 21.58 -22.36 -36.62
CA VAL A 200 20.43 -21.46 -36.42
C VAL A 200 19.21 -21.97 -37.19
N THR A 201 18.14 -22.25 -36.47
CA THR A 201 16.82 -22.61 -37.01
C THR A 201 15.94 -21.36 -37.09
N SER A 202 15.21 -21.17 -38.22
CA SER A 202 14.37 -20.01 -38.47
C SER A 202 12.92 -20.34 -38.80
N HIS A 203 12.58 -21.61 -38.99
CA HIS A 203 11.23 -22.05 -39.31
C HIS A 203 10.64 -22.89 -38.17
N PHE A 204 9.51 -22.46 -37.65
CA PHE A 204 8.77 -23.11 -36.57
C PHE A 204 7.32 -23.26 -36.98
N ALA A 205 6.83 -24.49 -37.07
CA ALA A 205 5.44 -24.76 -37.42
C ALA A 205 4.50 -24.09 -36.44
N GLY A 206 3.48 -23.42 -36.95
CA GLY A 206 2.48 -22.67 -36.15
C GLY A 206 2.87 -21.24 -35.80
N THR A 207 3.98 -20.71 -36.36
CA THR A 207 4.38 -19.30 -36.18
C THR A 207 4.34 -18.50 -37.49
N GLU A 208 3.68 -19.01 -38.52
CA GLU A 208 3.59 -18.34 -39.82
C GLU A 208 2.86 -16.99 -39.68
N GLY A 209 3.54 -15.91 -40.07
CA GLY A 209 3.02 -14.55 -40.00
C GLY A 209 2.92 -13.96 -38.57
N VAL A 210 3.49 -14.61 -37.56
CA VAL A 210 3.56 -14.12 -36.19
C VAL A 210 4.67 -13.09 -36.07
N GLY A 211 4.34 -11.86 -35.69
CA GLY A 211 5.28 -10.83 -35.30
C GLY A 211 5.71 -11.04 -33.84
N ALA A 212 6.78 -11.79 -33.62
CA ALA A 212 7.26 -12.13 -32.28
C ALA A 212 7.70 -10.87 -31.51
N GLN A 213 7.32 -10.76 -30.25
CA GLN A 213 7.58 -9.62 -29.38
C GLN A 213 8.32 -9.99 -28.11
N ASP A 214 7.88 -11.07 -27.42
CA ASP A 214 8.51 -11.55 -26.20
C ASP A 214 8.39 -13.06 -26.09
N ILE A 215 9.28 -13.69 -25.31
CA ILE A 215 9.34 -15.13 -25.17
C ILE A 215 9.73 -15.52 -23.75
N GLN A 216 9.03 -16.50 -23.18
CA GLN A 216 9.28 -17.00 -21.82
C GLN A 216 9.14 -18.52 -21.78
N GLN A 217 9.85 -19.15 -20.84
CA GLN A 217 9.73 -20.60 -20.58
C GLN A 217 9.25 -20.86 -19.16
N ASP A 218 8.24 -21.71 -19.00
CA ASP A 218 7.74 -22.11 -17.68
C ASP A 218 8.58 -23.20 -17.00
N ALA A 219 8.21 -23.51 -15.75
CA ALA A 219 8.87 -24.55 -14.97
C ALA A 219 8.73 -25.95 -15.59
N LEU A 220 7.71 -26.21 -16.41
CA LEU A 220 7.47 -27.47 -17.09
C LEU A 220 8.24 -27.58 -18.41
N GLY A 221 8.86 -26.48 -18.87
CA GLY A 221 9.61 -26.44 -20.12
C GLY A 221 8.78 -26.02 -21.33
N ASN A 222 7.53 -25.60 -21.13
CA ASN A 222 6.72 -25.01 -22.19
C ASN A 222 7.23 -23.60 -22.52
N ILE A 223 7.18 -23.23 -23.80
CA ILE A 223 7.60 -21.92 -24.28
C ILE A 223 6.37 -21.14 -24.73
N TYR A 224 6.24 -19.92 -24.21
CA TYR A 224 5.21 -18.96 -24.57
C TYR A 224 5.83 -17.87 -25.43
N LEU A 225 5.32 -17.73 -26.65
CA LEU A 225 5.73 -16.72 -27.63
C LEU A 225 4.62 -15.68 -27.75
N ALA A 226 4.89 -14.47 -27.32
CA ALA A 226 3.96 -13.34 -27.44
C ALA A 226 4.15 -12.58 -28.74
N SER A 227 3.06 -12.08 -29.31
CA SER A 227 3.09 -11.27 -30.52
C SER A 227 2.33 -9.96 -30.33
N LYS A 228 2.64 -8.96 -31.19
CA LYS A 228 1.97 -7.66 -31.14
C LYS A 228 0.50 -7.68 -31.55
N ASN A 229 0.07 -8.69 -32.29
CA ASN A 229 -1.27 -8.69 -32.92
C ASN A 229 -1.96 -10.05 -33.01
N GLN A 230 -1.29 -11.12 -32.57
CA GLN A 230 -1.84 -12.48 -32.66
C GLN A 230 -1.86 -13.19 -31.30
N GLY A 231 -1.75 -12.47 -30.20
CA GLY A 231 -1.79 -13.01 -28.84
C GLY A 231 -0.57 -13.87 -28.53
N VAL A 232 -0.77 -15.01 -27.88
CA VAL A 232 0.27 -15.90 -27.40
C VAL A 232 0.19 -17.26 -28.09
N HIS A 233 1.35 -17.77 -28.51
CA HIS A 233 1.54 -19.10 -29.06
C HIS A 233 2.33 -19.96 -28.08
N LEU A 234 1.87 -21.17 -27.86
CA LEU A 234 2.45 -22.13 -26.90
C LEU A 234 3.15 -23.26 -27.62
N LEU A 235 4.43 -23.44 -27.33
CA LEU A 235 5.17 -24.65 -27.65
C LEU A 235 5.28 -25.55 -26.42
N ARG A 236 4.52 -26.63 -26.39
CA ARG A 236 4.57 -27.59 -25.27
C ARG A 236 5.90 -28.29 -25.22
N ALA A 237 6.36 -28.62 -24.01
CA ALA A 237 7.57 -29.41 -23.83
C ALA A 237 7.49 -30.73 -24.63
N GLY A 238 8.50 -30.99 -25.46
CA GLY A 238 8.52 -32.15 -26.34
C GLY A 238 7.81 -32.00 -27.68
N SER A 239 7.05 -30.93 -27.91
CA SER A 239 6.46 -30.61 -29.21
C SER A 239 7.41 -29.83 -30.11
N ASN A 240 7.15 -29.88 -31.42
CA ASN A 240 7.83 -29.05 -32.43
C ASN A 240 6.86 -28.06 -33.11
N VAL A 241 5.65 -27.98 -32.66
CA VAL A 241 4.59 -27.13 -33.25
C VAL A 241 4.07 -26.16 -32.20
N PHE A 242 4.09 -24.86 -32.52
CA PHE A 242 3.43 -23.84 -31.75
C PHE A 242 1.91 -23.89 -31.99
N THR A 243 1.15 -23.76 -30.93
CA THR A 243 -0.31 -23.66 -30.97
C THR A 243 -0.77 -22.35 -30.38
N ARG A 244 -1.62 -21.62 -31.08
CA ARG A 244 -2.17 -20.36 -30.59
C ARG A 244 -3.12 -20.62 -29.41
N ILE A 245 -3.01 -19.83 -28.35
CA ILE A 245 -3.96 -19.85 -27.24
C ILE A 245 -5.16 -18.97 -27.59
N SER A 246 -6.25 -19.60 -28.03
CA SER A 246 -7.44 -18.91 -28.58
C SER A 246 -8.12 -17.98 -27.57
N SER A 247 -8.13 -18.34 -26.28
CA SER A 247 -8.74 -17.53 -25.22
C SER A 247 -8.04 -16.17 -24.97
N ILE A 248 -6.76 -16.03 -25.37
CA ILE A 248 -6.04 -14.76 -25.25
C ILE A 248 -6.41 -13.78 -26.38
N GLY A 249 -6.82 -14.28 -27.54
CA GLY A 249 -7.26 -13.45 -28.66
C GLY A 249 -6.13 -12.66 -29.30
N ASN A 250 -6.43 -11.45 -29.78
CA ASN A 250 -5.52 -10.56 -30.51
C ASN A 250 -5.02 -9.40 -29.65
N LEU A 251 -4.63 -9.65 -28.42
CA LEU A 251 -4.11 -8.59 -27.55
C LEU A 251 -2.79 -7.99 -28.12
N PRO A 252 -2.63 -6.66 -28.05
CA PRO A 252 -1.38 -5.98 -28.44
C PRO A 252 -0.33 -6.14 -27.34
N ILE A 253 0.40 -7.23 -27.38
CA ILE A 253 1.30 -7.63 -26.28
C ILE A 253 2.69 -6.98 -26.46
N ASP A 254 3.18 -6.32 -25.43
CA ASP A 254 4.55 -5.80 -25.35
C ASP A 254 5.49 -6.76 -24.61
N ASN A 255 5.02 -7.36 -23.52
CA ASN A 255 5.83 -8.27 -22.72
C ASN A 255 4.97 -9.31 -21.99
N ILE A 256 5.60 -10.41 -21.60
CA ILE A 256 4.98 -11.48 -20.80
C ILE A 256 5.90 -11.86 -19.64
N TYR A 257 5.29 -12.32 -18.55
CA TYR A 257 5.99 -12.80 -17.38
C TYR A 257 5.29 -14.06 -16.82
N ILE A 258 6.05 -15.08 -16.49
CA ILE A 258 5.54 -16.30 -15.85
C ILE A 258 5.85 -16.24 -14.37
N SER A 259 4.82 -16.19 -13.53
CA SER A 259 4.95 -16.17 -12.07
C SER A 259 5.33 -17.55 -11.50
N ARG A 260 5.78 -17.59 -10.23
CA ARG A 260 6.15 -18.84 -9.55
C ARG A 260 5.00 -19.84 -9.43
N ASN A 261 3.76 -19.36 -9.38
CA ASN A 261 2.57 -20.21 -9.41
C ASN A 261 2.08 -20.55 -10.83
N ASN A 262 2.95 -20.38 -11.81
CA ASN A 262 2.75 -20.72 -13.23
C ASN A 262 1.59 -19.98 -13.90
N LYS A 263 1.28 -18.75 -13.46
CA LYS A 263 0.36 -17.83 -14.15
C LYS A 263 1.12 -17.02 -15.19
N LEU A 264 0.55 -16.84 -16.38
CA LEU A 264 1.11 -15.99 -17.42
C LEU A 264 0.53 -14.58 -17.31
N TYR A 265 1.35 -13.63 -16.89
CA TYR A 265 1.03 -12.20 -16.91
C TYR A 265 1.36 -11.63 -18.29
N ILE A 266 0.41 -10.90 -18.86
CA ILE A 266 0.47 -10.37 -20.24
C ILE A 266 0.37 -8.85 -20.16
N GLY A 267 1.47 -8.17 -20.45
CA GLY A 267 1.53 -6.70 -20.50
C GLY A 267 1.23 -6.20 -21.91
N CYS A 268 0.25 -5.32 -22.03
CA CYS A 268 -0.26 -4.82 -23.31
C CYS A 268 0.13 -3.38 -23.56
N ASP A 269 0.14 -3.00 -24.86
CA ASP A 269 0.30 -1.61 -25.30
C ASP A 269 -1.05 -0.88 -25.19
N GLY A 270 -1.22 -0.13 -24.10
CA GLY A 270 -2.41 0.69 -23.86
C GLY A 270 -3.67 -0.05 -23.40
N LEU A 271 -3.58 -1.36 -23.12
CA LEU A 271 -4.69 -2.16 -22.59
C LEU A 271 -4.41 -2.75 -21.20
N GLY A 272 -3.30 -2.38 -20.57
CA GLY A 272 -2.95 -2.84 -19.23
C GLY A 272 -2.46 -4.27 -19.16
N ILE A 273 -2.95 -5.03 -18.17
CA ILE A 273 -2.46 -6.37 -17.84
C ILE A 273 -3.59 -7.37 -17.87
N TYR A 274 -3.30 -8.51 -18.49
CA TYR A 274 -4.13 -9.72 -18.44
C TYR A 274 -3.37 -10.83 -17.74
N VAL A 275 -4.07 -11.75 -17.08
CA VAL A 275 -3.48 -12.93 -16.47
C VAL A 275 -4.17 -14.18 -17.02
N TYR A 276 -3.38 -15.04 -17.63
CA TYR A 276 -3.83 -16.32 -18.15
C TYR A 276 -3.41 -17.46 -17.22
N ASP A 277 -4.35 -18.32 -16.89
CA ASP A 277 -4.11 -19.53 -16.13
C ASP A 277 -3.98 -20.74 -17.06
N PRO A 278 -2.78 -21.30 -17.23
CA PRO A 278 -2.59 -22.47 -18.11
C PRO A 278 -3.31 -23.73 -17.65
N GLN A 279 -3.65 -23.85 -16.36
CA GLN A 279 -4.36 -25.02 -15.83
C GLN A 279 -5.83 -25.01 -16.17
N THR A 280 -6.47 -23.86 -16.10
CA THR A 280 -7.92 -23.69 -16.32
C THR A 280 -8.25 -23.17 -17.70
N GLY A 281 -7.28 -22.58 -18.41
CA GLY A 281 -7.48 -21.87 -19.68
C GLY A 281 -8.19 -20.51 -19.53
N PHE A 282 -8.40 -20.05 -18.29
CA PHE A 282 -9.09 -18.79 -17.99
C PHE A 282 -8.16 -17.59 -18.20
N LEU A 283 -8.69 -16.56 -18.88
CA LEU A 283 -8.05 -15.27 -19.03
C LEU A 283 -8.79 -14.24 -18.18
N GLN A 284 -8.06 -13.63 -17.24
CA GLN A 284 -8.58 -12.54 -16.41
C GLN A 284 -8.10 -11.19 -16.94
N ASP A 285 -9.04 -10.27 -17.14
CA ASP A 285 -8.78 -8.92 -17.63
C ASP A 285 -8.43 -7.98 -16.46
N ASN A 286 -7.31 -7.32 -16.54
CA ASN A 286 -6.84 -6.29 -15.60
C ASN A 286 -7.08 -6.64 -14.12
N PRO A 287 -6.55 -7.79 -13.64
CA PRO A 287 -6.78 -8.25 -12.28
C PRO A 287 -6.07 -7.39 -11.22
N LEU A 288 -5.04 -6.65 -11.62
CA LEU A 288 -4.33 -5.75 -10.72
C LEU A 288 -5.14 -4.47 -10.55
N PHE A 289 -5.33 -4.08 -9.30
CA PHE A 289 -6.17 -2.95 -8.94
C PHE A 289 -5.36 -1.78 -8.41
N SER A 290 -5.61 -0.57 -8.95
CA SER A 290 -5.10 0.67 -8.39
C SER A 290 -6.15 1.78 -8.43
N ARG A 291 -6.25 2.51 -7.33
CA ARG A 291 -6.99 3.78 -7.24
C ARG A 291 -6.15 4.95 -7.76
N LEU A 292 -4.84 4.77 -7.87
CA LEU A 292 -3.86 5.81 -8.15
C LEU A 292 -3.52 5.91 -9.63
N VAL A 293 -3.72 4.81 -10.39
CA VAL A 293 -3.43 4.76 -11.83
C VAL A 293 -4.41 3.86 -12.55
N ASN A 294 -4.82 4.26 -13.75
CA ASN A 294 -5.66 3.42 -14.61
C ASN A 294 -4.79 2.38 -15.33
N LEU A 295 -4.64 1.20 -14.72
CA LEU A 295 -3.87 0.09 -15.29
C LEU A 295 -4.46 -0.42 -16.62
N ALA A 296 -5.79 -0.39 -16.77
CA ALA A 296 -6.49 -0.84 -17.99
C ALA A 296 -6.19 0.02 -19.23
N LYS A 297 -5.63 1.21 -19.06
CA LYS A 297 -5.23 2.12 -20.16
C LYS A 297 -3.74 2.41 -20.14
N SER A 298 -2.94 1.54 -19.53
CA SER A 298 -1.50 1.74 -19.41
C SER A 298 -0.75 0.92 -20.44
N LYS A 299 0.36 1.47 -20.93
CA LYS A 299 1.36 0.73 -21.69
C LYS A 299 2.35 0.09 -20.72
N ILE A 300 2.36 -1.23 -20.68
CA ILE A 300 3.18 -2.00 -19.76
C ILE A 300 4.54 -2.28 -20.39
N THR A 301 5.61 -1.90 -19.70
CA THR A 301 6.98 -2.05 -20.20
C THR A 301 7.72 -3.23 -19.60
N SER A 302 7.45 -3.60 -18.34
CA SER A 302 7.94 -4.84 -17.74
C SER A 302 7.05 -5.31 -16.59
N ILE A 303 7.13 -6.59 -16.29
CA ILE A 303 6.45 -7.22 -15.16
C ILE A 303 7.44 -8.15 -14.48
N ILE A 304 7.53 -8.08 -13.15
CA ILE A 304 8.29 -9.05 -12.35
C ILE A 304 7.50 -9.45 -11.09
N GLU A 305 7.82 -10.59 -10.53
CA GLU A 305 7.44 -11.02 -9.19
C GLU A 305 8.67 -10.96 -8.28
N ASP A 306 8.58 -10.21 -7.18
CA ASP A 306 9.70 -10.12 -6.24
C ASP A 306 9.83 -11.39 -5.38
N ASN A 307 10.86 -11.46 -4.53
CA ASN A 307 11.12 -12.63 -3.69
C ASN A 307 10.03 -12.91 -2.65
N GLN A 308 9.11 -11.98 -2.43
CA GLN A 308 7.98 -12.12 -1.53
C GLN A 308 6.66 -12.42 -2.26
N GLY A 309 6.67 -12.45 -3.59
CA GLY A 309 5.49 -12.71 -4.41
C GLY A 309 4.69 -11.47 -4.79
N ASN A 310 5.18 -10.26 -4.51
CA ASN A 310 4.54 -9.05 -5.00
C ASN A 310 4.78 -8.90 -6.51
N ILE A 311 3.79 -8.40 -7.22
CA ILE A 311 3.90 -8.11 -8.65
C ILE A 311 4.25 -6.64 -8.86
N TRP A 312 5.36 -6.41 -9.53
CA TRP A 312 5.84 -5.08 -9.91
C TRP A 312 5.62 -4.87 -11.40
N VAL A 313 5.08 -3.73 -11.75
CA VAL A 313 4.72 -3.37 -13.11
C VAL A 313 5.30 -2.02 -13.45
N SER A 314 6.18 -1.95 -14.45
CA SER A 314 6.61 -0.67 -15.00
C SER A 314 5.71 -0.25 -16.16
N MET A 315 5.45 1.05 -16.25
CA MET A 315 4.53 1.64 -17.21
C MET A 315 5.17 2.84 -17.89
N LEU A 316 4.98 2.94 -19.18
CA LEU A 316 5.39 4.14 -19.90
C LEU A 316 4.50 5.32 -19.49
N GLN A 317 5.11 6.44 -19.06
CA GLN A 317 4.48 7.70 -18.64
C GLN A 317 3.74 7.66 -17.28
N LYS A 318 3.69 6.52 -16.59
CA LYS A 318 2.96 6.41 -15.32
C LYS A 318 3.81 5.88 -14.15
N GLY A 319 5.09 5.59 -14.38
CA GLY A 319 5.99 5.08 -13.36
C GLY A 319 5.87 3.59 -13.12
N VAL A 320 5.87 3.17 -11.85
CA VAL A 320 5.88 1.75 -11.43
C VAL A 320 4.77 1.52 -10.41
N PHE A 321 4.04 0.45 -10.59
CA PHE A 321 3.02 -0.01 -9.64
C PHE A 321 3.45 -1.35 -9.03
N MET A 322 3.39 -1.45 -7.70
CA MET A 322 3.57 -2.70 -6.98
C MET A 322 2.20 -3.18 -6.47
N GLN A 323 1.84 -4.39 -6.82
CA GLN A 323 0.69 -5.10 -6.24
C GLN A 323 1.18 -6.03 -5.15
N SER A 324 0.74 -5.82 -3.92
CA SER A 324 1.05 -6.72 -2.81
C SER A 324 0.48 -8.13 -3.05
N ASN A 325 1.23 -9.15 -2.67
CA ASN A 325 0.72 -10.52 -2.61
C ASN A 325 -0.15 -10.78 -1.38
N ILE A 326 -0.13 -9.87 -0.40
CA ILE A 326 -0.95 -9.95 0.79
C ILE A 326 -2.38 -9.56 0.42
N GLN A 327 -3.32 -10.48 0.59
CA GLN A 327 -4.74 -10.20 0.49
C GLN A 327 -5.21 -9.69 1.85
N ASN A 328 -5.62 -8.44 1.89
CA ASN A 328 -6.26 -7.86 3.05
C ASN A 328 -7.77 -8.08 2.98
N ASP A 329 -8.34 -8.39 4.13
CA ASP A 329 -9.77 -8.71 4.27
C ASP A 329 -10.64 -7.43 4.40
N PHE A 330 -10.14 -6.27 3.93
CA PHE A 330 -10.89 -5.02 3.84
C PHE A 330 -11.63 -4.94 2.51
N ASN A 331 -12.96 -4.97 2.57
CA ASN A 331 -13.78 -4.66 1.41
C ASN A 331 -13.85 -3.14 1.22
N TYR A 332 -14.00 -2.70 -0.03
CA TYR A 332 -13.95 -1.30 -0.40
C TYR A 332 -15.05 -0.91 -1.37
N MET A 333 -15.63 0.27 -1.15
CA MET A 333 -16.54 0.95 -2.05
C MET A 333 -16.20 2.45 -2.08
N GLY A 334 -15.99 2.98 -3.28
CA GLY A 334 -15.60 4.38 -3.50
C GLY A 334 -15.01 4.58 -4.88
N PHE A 335 -14.17 5.59 -5.02
CA PHE A 335 -13.54 5.94 -6.29
C PHE A 335 -12.59 4.85 -6.82
N ARG A 336 -12.70 4.54 -8.11
CA ARG A 336 -11.81 3.63 -8.85
C ARG A 336 -11.53 4.19 -10.23
N LEU A 337 -10.26 4.43 -10.54
CA LEU A 337 -9.87 4.85 -11.88
C LEU A 337 -10.20 3.75 -12.92
N GLY A 338 -10.92 4.15 -13.96
CA GLY A 338 -11.32 3.26 -15.05
C GLY A 338 -12.56 2.40 -14.79
N ASN A 339 -13.09 2.37 -13.56
CA ASN A 339 -14.32 1.66 -13.19
C ASN A 339 -15.42 2.65 -12.79
N ARG A 340 -16.69 2.23 -13.00
CA ARG A 340 -17.84 3.01 -12.54
C ARG A 340 -17.93 2.94 -11.02
N ASN A 341 -17.89 4.10 -10.37
CA ASN A 341 -18.11 4.19 -8.94
C ASN A 341 -19.61 4.08 -8.60
N VAL A 342 -19.91 3.37 -7.51
CA VAL A 342 -21.28 3.16 -7.07
C VAL A 342 -21.81 4.35 -6.28
N ILE A 343 -20.95 4.91 -5.39
CA ILE A 343 -21.24 6.09 -4.55
C ILE A 343 -20.43 7.33 -4.95
N GLY A 344 -19.81 7.33 -6.13
CA GLY A 344 -18.99 8.44 -6.62
C GLY A 344 -17.66 8.61 -5.86
N GLU A 345 -17.14 9.84 -5.88
CA GLU A 345 -15.92 10.25 -5.16
C GLU A 345 -16.24 10.90 -3.81
N ASN A 346 -17.40 10.62 -3.25
CA ASN A 346 -17.87 11.32 -2.09
C ASN A 346 -17.27 10.77 -0.80
N CYS A 347 -16.97 11.68 0.11
CA CYS A 347 -16.64 11.36 1.48
C CYS A 347 -17.84 10.70 2.16
N VAL A 348 -17.63 9.57 2.83
CA VAL A 348 -18.63 8.89 3.65
C VAL A 348 -18.58 9.46 5.05
N THR A 349 -19.61 10.18 5.41
CA THR A 349 -19.70 10.97 6.66
C THR A 349 -20.45 10.28 7.77
N SER A 350 -21.31 9.29 7.45
CA SER A 350 -22.09 8.58 8.44
C SER A 350 -22.53 7.20 7.95
N LEU A 351 -22.74 6.29 8.89
CA LEU A 351 -23.10 4.90 8.62
C LEU A 351 -24.12 4.39 9.63
N SER A 352 -25.07 3.58 9.17
CA SER A 352 -26.00 2.86 10.04
C SER A 352 -26.46 1.56 9.37
N ILE A 353 -26.44 0.45 10.12
CA ILE A 353 -26.96 -0.82 9.61
C ILE A 353 -28.49 -0.73 9.58
N ASN A 354 -29.08 -1.03 8.40
CA ASN A 354 -30.54 -1.09 8.26
C ASN A 354 -31.04 -2.47 8.70
N GLN A 355 -30.94 -3.47 7.85
CA GLN A 355 -31.29 -4.85 8.17
C GLN A 355 -30.45 -5.81 7.31
N GLY A 356 -30.06 -6.94 7.89
CA GLY A 356 -29.22 -7.93 7.20
C GLY A 356 -27.94 -7.29 6.66
N ASN A 357 -27.74 -7.37 5.35
CA ASN A 357 -26.59 -6.81 4.64
C ASN A 357 -26.81 -5.37 4.12
N GLN A 358 -27.94 -4.76 4.42
CA GLN A 358 -28.25 -3.38 4.02
C GLN A 358 -27.66 -2.38 5.00
N VAL A 359 -27.01 -1.37 4.47
CA VAL A 359 -26.36 -0.29 5.22
C VAL A 359 -26.79 1.06 4.64
N TRP A 360 -27.21 1.97 5.51
CA TRP A 360 -27.34 3.37 5.17
C TRP A 360 -26.00 4.05 5.16
N VAL A 361 -25.67 4.72 4.06
CA VAL A 361 -24.39 5.41 3.84
C VAL A 361 -24.68 6.88 3.58
N GLY A 362 -24.35 7.72 4.55
CA GLY A 362 -24.43 9.18 4.43
C GLY A 362 -23.16 9.72 3.81
N THR A 363 -23.32 10.70 2.92
CA THR A 363 -22.22 11.30 2.17
C THR A 363 -22.16 12.80 2.33
N ASP A 364 -21.01 13.37 1.96
CA ASP A 364 -20.86 14.83 1.84
C ASP A 364 -21.40 15.28 0.47
N LYS A 365 -22.47 16.10 0.50
CA LYS A 365 -23.12 16.73 -0.67
C LYS A 365 -23.76 15.80 -1.70
N ASP A 366 -23.86 14.50 -1.44
CA ASP A 366 -24.51 13.57 -2.36
C ASP A 366 -25.62 12.72 -1.69
N GLY A 367 -26.04 13.11 -0.51
CA GLY A 367 -27.19 12.53 0.18
C GLY A 367 -26.93 11.20 0.84
N LEU A 368 -27.97 10.37 0.84
CA LEU A 368 -28.06 9.12 1.57
C LEU A 368 -28.23 7.94 0.59
N TYR A 369 -27.36 6.96 0.69
CA TYR A 369 -27.48 5.71 -0.08
C TYR A 369 -27.94 4.56 0.82
N LEU A 370 -28.77 3.69 0.26
CA LEU A 370 -28.99 2.36 0.79
C LEU A 370 -28.11 1.39 0.01
N PHE A 371 -27.15 0.81 0.67
CA PHE A 371 -26.13 -0.04 0.06
C PHE A 371 -26.18 -1.45 0.63
N ASN A 372 -26.08 -2.45 -0.23
CA ASN A 372 -26.03 -3.86 0.16
C ASN A 372 -24.56 -4.35 0.09
N ILE A 373 -23.97 -4.65 1.25
CA ILE A 373 -22.56 -5.07 1.34
C ILE A 373 -22.29 -6.45 0.75
N ALA A 374 -23.29 -7.35 0.70
CA ALA A 374 -23.13 -8.68 0.12
C ALA A 374 -23.14 -8.65 -1.42
N THR A 375 -24.09 -7.92 -2.02
CA THR A 375 -24.20 -7.77 -3.46
C THR A 375 -23.34 -6.64 -4.03
N ARG A 376 -22.81 -5.76 -3.14
CA ARG A 376 -22.03 -4.58 -3.49
C ARG A 376 -22.76 -3.62 -4.42
N SER A 377 -24.05 -3.48 -4.22
CA SER A 377 -24.92 -2.66 -5.06
C SER A 377 -25.69 -1.63 -4.26
N VAL A 378 -25.97 -0.49 -4.88
CA VAL A 378 -26.88 0.53 -4.35
C VAL A 378 -28.31 0.10 -4.61
N GLU A 379 -29.13 0.04 -3.57
CA GLU A 379 -30.56 -0.28 -3.61
C GLU A 379 -31.45 0.97 -3.53
N GLY A 380 -30.89 2.13 -3.15
CA GLY A 380 -31.62 3.40 -3.11
C GLY A 380 -30.70 4.61 -2.94
N HIS A 381 -31.15 5.77 -3.40
CA HIS A 381 -30.46 7.04 -3.25
C HIS A 381 -31.49 8.13 -2.90
N PHE A 382 -31.28 8.82 -1.80
CA PHE A 382 -32.23 9.75 -1.19
C PHE A 382 -31.51 11.04 -0.78
N LEU A 383 -32.26 12.10 -0.54
CA LEU A 383 -31.76 13.39 -0.07
C LEU A 383 -30.59 13.92 -0.91
N ASN A 384 -30.73 13.82 -2.22
CA ASN A 384 -29.71 14.24 -3.18
C ASN A 384 -29.21 15.66 -2.89
N GLN A 385 -27.91 15.88 -2.95
CA GLN A 385 -27.20 17.12 -2.65
C GLN A 385 -27.12 17.51 -1.16
N SER A 386 -27.71 16.75 -0.24
CA SER A 386 -27.54 16.96 1.19
C SER A 386 -26.24 16.36 1.72
N THR A 387 -25.65 17.02 2.72
CA THR A 387 -24.60 16.45 3.54
C THR A 387 -25.21 15.76 4.74
N VAL A 388 -25.10 14.44 4.82
CA VAL A 388 -25.67 13.61 5.89
C VAL A 388 -24.62 13.36 6.95
N LEU A 389 -24.70 14.09 8.07
CA LEU A 389 -23.67 14.07 9.12
C LEU A 389 -23.82 12.92 10.12
N THR A 390 -25.03 12.41 10.31
CA THR A 390 -25.30 11.38 11.32
C THR A 390 -26.51 10.55 10.97
N LEU A 391 -26.45 9.28 11.37
CA LEU A 391 -27.49 8.27 11.20
C LEU A 391 -27.67 7.51 12.52
N CYS A 392 -28.93 7.26 12.91
CA CYS A 392 -29.24 6.49 14.11
C CYS A 392 -30.48 5.62 13.88
N LYS A 393 -30.32 4.30 13.94
CA LYS A 393 -31.46 3.38 13.92
C LYS A 393 -32.11 3.32 15.28
N ASP A 394 -33.42 3.55 15.35
CA ASP A 394 -34.17 3.47 16.60
C ASP A 394 -34.80 2.08 16.82
N GLN A 395 -35.38 1.90 18.02
CA GLN A 395 -36.03 0.64 18.41
C GLN A 395 -37.31 0.35 17.59
N GLN A 396 -37.88 1.34 16.90
CA GLN A 396 -39.03 1.16 16.01
C GLN A 396 -38.61 0.81 14.58
N GLY A 397 -37.33 0.65 14.29
CA GLY A 397 -36.79 0.33 12.98
C GLY A 397 -36.66 1.52 12.03
N ARG A 398 -36.92 2.74 12.50
CA ARG A 398 -36.69 3.97 11.73
C ARG A 398 -35.21 4.34 11.78
N THR A 399 -34.69 4.92 10.71
CA THR A 399 -33.33 5.47 10.70
C THR A 399 -33.40 7.00 10.71
N TRP A 400 -33.03 7.58 11.81
CA TRP A 400 -32.91 9.02 11.97
C TRP A 400 -31.73 9.56 11.15
N VAL A 401 -31.97 10.72 10.53
CA VAL A 401 -31.02 11.37 9.61
C VAL A 401 -30.82 12.81 10.04
N GLY A 402 -29.60 13.15 10.37
CA GLY A 402 -29.18 14.52 10.65
C GLY A 402 -28.32 15.06 9.51
N THR A 403 -28.63 16.28 9.06
CA THR A 403 -27.95 16.92 7.94
C THR A 403 -27.19 18.18 8.38
N TYR A 404 -26.30 18.66 7.52
CA TYR A 404 -25.55 19.89 7.79
C TYR A 404 -26.44 21.13 7.66
N THR A 405 -27.27 21.22 6.62
CA THR A 405 -28.08 22.43 6.33
C THR A 405 -29.56 22.18 6.01
N ASP A 406 -29.98 20.90 5.99
CA ASP A 406 -31.34 20.53 5.55
C ASP A 406 -32.22 19.98 6.70
N GLY A 407 -31.74 20.13 7.95
CA GLY A 407 -32.46 19.78 9.15
C GLY A 407 -32.40 18.33 9.55
N LEU A 408 -33.44 17.86 10.25
CA LEU A 408 -33.61 16.56 10.87
C LEU A 408 -34.78 15.82 10.27
N GLY A 409 -34.71 14.52 10.18
CA GLY A 409 -35.81 13.63 9.84
C GLY A 409 -35.50 12.16 10.09
N TYR A 410 -36.34 11.26 9.62
CA TYR A 410 -36.08 9.83 9.64
C TYR A 410 -36.59 9.15 8.39
N MET A 411 -35.92 8.07 8.02
CA MET A 411 -36.38 7.10 7.02
C MET A 411 -37.22 6.04 7.72
N ASP A 412 -38.41 5.77 7.20
CA ASP A 412 -39.23 4.64 7.69
C ASP A 412 -38.81 3.32 7.05
N ALA A 413 -39.43 2.21 7.47
CA ALA A 413 -39.14 0.88 6.93
C ALA A 413 -39.50 0.72 5.44
N ALA A 414 -40.37 1.58 4.92
CA ALA A 414 -40.78 1.60 3.50
C ALA A 414 -39.82 2.43 2.63
N GLY A 415 -38.84 3.11 3.23
CA GLY A 415 -37.87 3.96 2.53
C GLY A 415 -38.35 5.39 2.26
N SER A 416 -39.39 5.85 2.98
CA SER A 416 -39.90 7.23 2.87
C SER A 416 -39.27 8.13 3.94
N PHE A 417 -38.87 9.34 3.53
CA PHE A 417 -38.31 10.33 4.44
C PHE A 417 -39.39 11.18 5.11
N HIS A 418 -39.32 11.32 6.42
CA HIS A 418 -40.22 12.11 7.25
C HIS A 418 -39.44 13.22 7.98
N PRO A 419 -39.60 14.50 7.60
CA PRO A 419 -38.94 15.60 8.30
C PRO A 419 -39.50 15.80 9.71
N VAL A 420 -38.60 16.19 10.64
CA VAL A 420 -38.91 16.49 12.03
C VAL A 420 -38.50 17.93 12.35
N ASP A 421 -39.44 18.72 12.84
CA ASP A 421 -39.16 20.11 13.22
C ASP A 421 -38.75 20.19 14.69
N LEU A 422 -37.53 20.68 14.95
CA LEU A 422 -37.01 20.96 16.29
C LEU A 422 -37.35 22.38 16.77
N GLY A 423 -38.01 23.21 15.95
CA GLY A 423 -38.26 24.63 16.25
C GLY A 423 -37.01 25.51 16.14
N ILE A 424 -36.00 25.06 15.40
CA ILE A 424 -34.76 25.79 15.08
C ILE A 424 -34.62 25.91 13.58
N SER A 425 -33.70 26.77 13.12
CA SER A 425 -33.39 26.86 11.68
C SER A 425 -32.88 25.55 11.12
N LYS A 426 -33.35 25.18 9.93
CA LYS A 426 -32.81 24.02 9.19
C LYS A 426 -31.35 24.17 8.84
N SER A 427 -30.81 25.38 8.82
CA SER A 427 -29.39 25.66 8.58
C SER A 427 -28.48 25.32 9.78
N VAL A 428 -29.05 24.95 10.91
CA VAL A 428 -28.28 24.46 12.06
C VAL A 428 -27.91 23.01 11.84
N GLY A 429 -26.61 22.74 11.83
CA GLY A 429 -26.10 21.38 11.62
C GLY A 429 -26.51 20.41 12.73
N ILE A 430 -27.05 19.26 12.33
CA ILE A 430 -27.35 18.14 13.22
C ILE A 430 -26.16 17.18 13.16
N PHE A 431 -25.33 17.21 14.20
CA PHE A 431 -24.02 16.55 14.18
C PHE A 431 -24.03 15.14 14.75
N ASP A 432 -24.96 14.82 15.68
CA ASP A 432 -25.12 13.44 16.14
C ASP A 432 -26.56 13.18 16.63
N ILE A 433 -26.96 11.92 16.52
CA ILE A 433 -28.25 11.41 16.99
C ILE A 433 -28.01 10.06 17.67
N LYS A 434 -28.56 9.88 18.89
CA LYS A 434 -28.52 8.62 19.64
C LYS A 434 -29.87 8.34 20.27
N GLN A 435 -30.22 7.06 20.39
CA GLN A 435 -31.37 6.64 21.19
C GLN A 435 -30.89 6.03 22.49
N ASP A 436 -31.51 6.43 23.60
CA ASP A 436 -31.23 5.80 24.89
C ASP A 436 -32.06 4.51 25.08
N PRO A 437 -31.69 3.67 26.08
CA PRO A 437 -32.44 2.43 26.36
C PRO A 437 -33.90 2.65 26.70
N GLN A 438 -34.29 3.84 27.13
CA GLN A 438 -35.67 4.21 27.47
C GLN A 438 -36.46 4.64 26.24
N GLY A 439 -35.83 4.79 25.09
CA GLY A 439 -36.45 5.12 23.81
C GLY A 439 -36.48 6.61 23.48
N ASN A 440 -35.80 7.46 24.25
CA ASN A 440 -35.68 8.89 23.96
C ASN A 440 -34.60 9.11 22.88
N ILE A 441 -34.81 10.10 22.01
CA ILE A 441 -33.86 10.48 20.95
C ILE A 441 -33.10 11.73 21.40
N TRP A 442 -31.78 11.57 21.46
CA TRP A 442 -30.83 12.64 21.79
C TRP A 442 -30.23 13.20 20.52
N ILE A 443 -30.16 14.52 20.40
CA ILE A 443 -29.74 15.22 19.18
C ILE A 443 -28.74 16.31 19.56
N ALA A 444 -27.52 16.19 19.04
CA ALA A 444 -26.45 17.16 19.17
C ALA A 444 -26.47 18.14 18.00
N THR A 445 -26.44 19.44 18.29
CA THR A 445 -26.49 20.50 17.29
C THR A 445 -25.24 21.37 17.29
N MET A 446 -25.00 22.02 16.18
CA MET A 446 -23.94 23.02 16.05
C MET A 446 -24.46 24.42 16.38
N GLY A 447 -24.46 24.73 17.67
CA GLY A 447 -24.77 26.06 18.16
C GLY A 447 -26.15 26.23 18.85
N GLU A 448 -27.04 25.20 18.82
CA GLU A 448 -28.33 25.23 19.49
C GLU A 448 -28.42 24.27 20.70
N GLY A 449 -27.27 23.71 21.10
CA GLY A 449 -27.16 22.83 22.25
C GLY A 449 -27.66 21.41 22.00
N LEU A 450 -28.10 20.74 23.09
CA LEU A 450 -28.52 19.35 23.11
C LEU A 450 -30.03 19.23 23.24
N PHE A 451 -30.66 18.52 22.31
CA PHE A 451 -32.10 18.19 22.39
C PHE A 451 -32.31 16.76 22.85
N CYS A 452 -33.40 16.56 23.59
CA CYS A 452 -33.93 15.25 23.93
C CYS A 452 -35.40 15.18 23.54
N LEU A 453 -35.74 14.39 22.54
CA LEU A 453 -37.12 14.04 22.19
C LEU A 453 -37.51 12.83 23.02
N GLN A 454 -38.41 13.05 24.00
CA GLN A 454 -38.85 11.98 24.90
C GLN A 454 -39.87 11.07 24.21
N LYS A 455 -39.97 9.86 24.70
CA LYS A 455 -40.90 8.87 24.17
C LYS A 455 -42.36 9.28 24.26
N ASP A 456 -42.72 10.16 25.23
CA ASP A 456 -44.05 10.71 25.42
C ASP A 456 -44.36 11.88 24.46
N GLY A 457 -43.44 12.24 23.57
CA GLY A 457 -43.56 13.34 22.61
C GLY A 457 -43.09 14.69 23.16
N SER A 458 -42.72 14.78 24.43
CA SER A 458 -42.16 16.01 25.00
C SER A 458 -40.73 16.26 24.55
N ARG A 459 -40.30 17.51 24.58
CA ARG A 459 -38.99 17.95 24.11
C ARG A 459 -38.26 18.74 25.19
N ARG A 460 -36.98 18.44 25.40
CA ARG A 460 -36.10 19.24 26.25
C ARG A 460 -34.94 19.76 25.40
N ASN A 461 -34.48 21.00 25.73
CA ASN A 461 -33.28 21.58 25.15
C ASN A 461 -32.33 22.00 26.27
N TYR A 462 -31.11 21.49 26.23
CA TYR A 462 -30.02 21.82 27.15
C TYR A 462 -29.06 22.77 26.44
N LYS A 463 -28.87 23.95 27.03
CA LYS A 463 -27.96 24.97 26.50
C LYS A 463 -26.93 25.40 27.54
N ALA A 464 -25.82 25.97 27.06
CA ALA A 464 -24.91 26.71 27.93
C ALA A 464 -25.60 27.88 28.59
N LYS A 465 -25.37 28.06 29.89
CA LYS A 465 -25.97 29.14 30.69
C LYS A 465 -24.85 30.03 31.21
N TYR A 466 -24.99 31.34 30.97
CA TYR A 466 -24.04 32.35 31.41
C TYR A 466 -24.63 33.20 32.51
N GLY A 467 -23.80 33.69 33.42
CA GLY A 467 -24.16 34.67 34.43
C GLY A 467 -24.21 36.12 33.87
N ALA A 468 -24.62 37.09 34.70
CA ALA A 468 -24.56 38.49 34.33
C ALA A 468 -23.13 39.00 34.10
N ASP A 469 -22.14 38.29 34.60
CA ASP A 469 -20.70 38.51 34.43
C ASP A 469 -20.10 37.83 33.17
N ASN A 470 -20.95 37.28 32.32
CA ASN A 470 -20.58 36.46 31.14
C ASN A 470 -19.76 35.17 31.45
N ASN A 471 -19.68 34.78 32.72
CA ASN A 471 -19.09 33.51 33.10
C ASN A 471 -20.06 32.35 32.96
N LEU A 472 -19.57 31.17 32.53
CA LEU A 472 -20.35 29.96 32.42
C LEU A 472 -20.88 29.56 33.83
N LYS A 473 -22.19 29.34 33.96
CA LYS A 473 -22.77 28.89 35.24
C LYS A 473 -22.33 27.47 35.56
N VAL A 474 -22.11 27.19 36.85
CA VAL A 474 -21.96 25.87 37.38
C VAL A 474 -23.21 25.03 37.03
N ASN A 475 -23.06 23.76 36.74
CA ASN A 475 -24.14 22.88 36.33
C ASN A 475 -24.81 23.29 35.00
N SER A 476 -24.01 23.58 34.03
CA SER A 476 -24.45 23.94 32.67
C SER A 476 -23.66 23.17 31.61
N LEU A 477 -24.25 23.00 30.44
CA LEU A 477 -23.52 22.58 29.25
C LEU A 477 -22.36 23.57 29.00
N PRO A 478 -21.13 23.12 28.79
CA PRO A 478 -20.00 24.04 28.67
C PRO A 478 -20.03 24.85 27.37
N ASN A 479 -20.68 24.33 26.31
CA ASN A 479 -20.74 24.98 25.02
C ASN A 479 -21.95 24.45 24.23
N ASP A 480 -22.53 25.26 23.35
CA ASP A 480 -23.66 24.88 22.50
C ASP A 480 -23.23 24.21 21.16
N TYR A 481 -21.94 24.19 20.87
CA TYR A 481 -21.38 23.59 19.67
C TYR A 481 -20.98 22.14 19.97
N LEU A 482 -21.87 21.22 19.63
CA LEU A 482 -21.75 19.78 19.94
C LEU A 482 -21.35 19.01 18.70
N ILE A 483 -20.47 18.03 18.87
CA ILE A 483 -19.87 17.29 17.75
C ILE A 483 -20.40 15.86 17.70
N LYS A 484 -20.17 15.06 18.74
CA LYS A 484 -20.61 13.66 18.81
C LYS A 484 -20.98 13.28 20.23
N MET A 485 -21.76 12.20 20.37
CA MET A 485 -22.26 11.70 21.66
C MET A 485 -22.06 10.21 21.81
N ALA A 486 -22.00 9.75 23.06
CA ALA A 486 -22.18 8.37 23.45
C ALA A 486 -22.98 8.29 24.75
N LEU A 487 -23.65 7.16 24.95
CA LEU A 487 -24.46 6.90 26.13
C LEU A 487 -23.84 5.77 26.96
N SER A 488 -23.89 5.88 28.29
CA SER A 488 -23.59 4.76 29.16
C SER A 488 -24.56 3.60 28.90
N LYS A 489 -24.19 2.38 29.24
CA LYS A 489 -25.01 1.17 28.99
C LYS A 489 -26.41 1.23 29.63
N ASP A 490 -26.52 1.85 30.78
CA ASP A 490 -27.81 2.08 31.47
C ASP A 490 -28.56 3.32 30.95
N GLY A 491 -27.96 4.10 30.03
CA GLY A 491 -28.50 5.32 29.50
C GLY A 491 -28.53 6.50 30.50
N ASN A 492 -27.91 6.38 31.66
CA ASN A 492 -27.92 7.44 32.67
C ASN A 492 -26.97 8.59 32.36
N HIS A 493 -25.81 8.30 31.74
CA HIS A 493 -24.82 9.31 31.38
C HIS A 493 -24.83 9.55 29.88
N VAL A 494 -24.89 10.82 29.50
CA VAL A 494 -24.71 11.28 28.11
C VAL A 494 -23.36 11.97 28.01
N TYR A 495 -22.42 11.34 27.35
CA TYR A 495 -21.10 11.89 27.07
C TYR A 495 -21.12 12.63 25.75
N ILE A 496 -20.64 13.87 25.73
CA ILE A 496 -20.73 14.74 24.57
C ILE A 496 -19.36 15.35 24.25
N ALA A 497 -18.83 15.04 23.08
CA ALA A 497 -17.69 15.74 22.52
C ALA A 497 -18.17 17.12 22.04
N THR A 498 -17.60 18.18 22.60
CA THR A 498 -17.91 19.57 22.24
C THR A 498 -16.68 20.22 21.59
N SER A 499 -16.85 21.42 21.06
CA SER A 499 -15.72 22.20 20.51
C SER A 499 -14.67 22.61 21.55
N VAL A 500 -14.95 22.46 22.84
CA VAL A 500 -14.06 22.86 23.95
C VAL A 500 -13.74 21.72 24.93
N GLY A 501 -13.97 20.48 24.57
CA GLY A 501 -13.69 19.30 25.39
C GLY A 501 -14.90 18.40 25.59
N LEU A 502 -14.78 17.45 26.52
CA LEU A 502 -15.82 16.47 26.81
C LEU A 502 -16.77 16.97 27.90
N ALA A 503 -18.09 16.88 27.67
CA ALA A 503 -19.12 17.12 28.64
C ALA A 503 -19.85 15.83 29.05
N CYS A 504 -20.44 15.78 30.25
CA CYS A 504 -21.24 14.66 30.70
C CYS A 504 -22.48 15.14 31.44
N LEU A 505 -23.66 14.67 31.00
CA LEU A 505 -24.91 14.85 31.68
C LEU A 505 -25.25 13.59 32.51
N ASP A 506 -25.43 13.77 33.82
CA ASP A 506 -26.05 12.76 34.68
C ASP A 506 -27.57 12.99 34.69
N ARG A 507 -28.30 12.12 34.03
CA ARG A 507 -29.75 12.24 33.85
C ARG A 507 -30.54 12.04 35.14
N LYS A 508 -30.11 11.07 35.99
CA LYS A 508 -30.79 10.81 37.26
C LYS A 508 -30.72 12.02 38.20
N ARG A 509 -29.58 12.68 38.22
CA ARG A 509 -29.34 13.86 39.02
C ARG A 509 -29.77 15.17 38.29
N ASN A 510 -30.05 15.07 37.01
CA ASN A 510 -30.27 16.20 36.11
C ASN A 510 -29.18 17.29 36.25
N SER A 511 -27.93 16.85 36.27
CA SER A 511 -26.79 17.70 36.52
C SER A 511 -25.65 17.41 35.53
N TRP A 512 -24.93 18.47 35.20
CA TRP A 512 -23.71 18.37 34.42
C TRP A 512 -22.53 18.05 35.33
N VAL A 513 -21.72 17.14 34.93
CA VAL A 513 -20.48 16.83 35.64
C VAL A 513 -19.48 17.94 35.38
N SER A 514 -19.24 18.78 36.42
CA SER A 514 -18.45 20.03 36.28
C SER A 514 -16.94 19.78 36.20
N THR A 515 -16.47 18.67 36.76
CA THR A 515 -15.07 18.25 36.69
C THR A 515 -15.02 16.74 36.67
N PHE A 516 -14.32 16.17 35.69
CA PHE A 516 -13.83 14.80 35.80
C PHE A 516 -12.66 14.86 36.79
N LYS A 517 -12.90 14.62 38.10
CA LYS A 517 -11.88 14.76 39.15
C LYS A 517 -10.60 14.02 38.80
N GLY A 518 -9.50 14.76 38.74
CA GLY A 518 -8.18 14.22 38.41
C GLY A 518 -7.91 14.03 36.90
N ILE A 519 -8.83 14.45 35.99
CA ILE A 519 -8.69 14.21 34.56
C ILE A 519 -8.49 15.54 33.83
N ASN A 520 -7.32 16.14 34.01
CA ASN A 520 -6.99 17.42 33.38
C ASN A 520 -6.94 17.36 31.84
N CYS A 521 -6.68 16.18 31.27
CA CYS A 521 -6.60 16.00 29.81
C CYS A 521 -7.96 16.16 29.12
N LEU A 522 -9.08 15.87 29.78
CA LEU A 522 -10.44 16.01 29.22
C LEU A 522 -10.95 17.47 29.22
N ASN A 523 -10.30 18.34 29.98
CA ASN A 523 -10.64 19.77 30.08
C ASN A 523 -9.70 20.65 29.24
N LYS A 524 -8.77 20.08 28.47
CA LYS A 524 -7.92 20.83 27.55
C LYS A 524 -8.71 21.23 26.30
N ASN A 525 -8.38 22.38 25.75
CA ASN A 525 -8.96 22.92 24.50
C ASN A 525 -8.50 22.18 23.25
N SER A 526 -8.43 20.84 23.29
CA SER A 526 -8.18 20.07 22.07
C SER A 526 -9.50 19.80 21.34
N PHE A 527 -9.46 19.88 20.03
CA PHE A 527 -10.60 19.61 19.19
C PHE A 527 -11.04 18.15 19.35
N SER A 528 -12.34 17.95 19.56
CA SER A 528 -12.94 16.64 19.77
C SER A 528 -13.49 16.10 18.44
N HIS A 529 -13.28 14.81 18.17
CA HIS A 529 -13.79 14.17 16.97
C HIS A 529 -14.90 13.16 17.26
N CYS A 530 -14.73 12.35 18.30
CA CYS A 530 -15.69 11.30 18.63
C CYS A 530 -15.66 10.91 20.11
N VAL A 531 -16.73 10.27 20.53
CA VAL A 531 -16.82 9.58 21.83
C VAL A 531 -17.54 8.25 21.64
N PHE A 532 -17.07 7.21 22.33
CA PHE A 532 -17.57 5.84 22.22
C PHE A 532 -17.59 5.19 23.60
N VAL A 533 -18.59 4.35 23.87
CA VAL A 533 -18.67 3.56 25.11
C VAL A 533 -18.55 2.09 24.76
N ASP A 534 -17.53 1.42 25.32
CA ASP A 534 -17.26 0.01 25.03
C ASP A 534 -18.18 -0.96 25.81
N SER A 535 -18.01 -2.26 25.56
CA SER A 535 -18.82 -3.31 26.20
C SER A 535 -18.68 -3.36 27.72
N LYS A 536 -17.60 -2.81 28.27
CA LYS A 536 -17.31 -2.73 29.72
C LYS A 536 -17.74 -1.40 30.36
N ASP A 537 -18.42 -0.56 29.59
CA ASP A 537 -18.87 0.78 29.99
C ASP A 537 -17.71 1.79 30.19
N HIS A 538 -16.53 1.52 29.58
CA HIS A 538 -15.46 2.48 29.53
C HIS A 538 -15.74 3.51 28.43
N VAL A 539 -15.35 4.76 28.69
CA VAL A 539 -15.49 5.86 27.75
C VAL A 539 -14.21 6.03 26.96
N TRP A 540 -14.33 5.99 25.65
CA TRP A 540 -13.28 6.30 24.70
C TRP A 540 -13.54 7.66 24.05
N TYR A 541 -12.55 8.53 24.09
CA TYR A 541 -12.65 9.91 23.64
C TYR A 541 -11.56 10.20 22.61
N GLY A 542 -11.96 10.44 21.36
CA GLY A 542 -11.07 10.73 20.24
C GLY A 542 -10.90 12.24 20.02
N THR A 543 -9.66 12.69 19.97
CA THR A 543 -9.26 14.09 19.83
C THR A 543 -8.13 14.25 18.81
N GLU A 544 -7.68 15.48 18.56
CA GLU A 544 -6.45 15.77 17.80
C GLU A 544 -5.16 15.35 18.54
N ASP A 545 -5.24 15.12 19.84
CA ASP A 545 -4.11 14.70 20.68
C ASP A 545 -4.10 13.19 20.97
N GLY A 546 -4.83 12.40 20.21
CA GLY A 546 -4.97 10.97 20.39
C GLY A 546 -6.30 10.55 20.97
N ALA A 547 -6.36 9.31 21.46
CA ALA A 547 -7.52 8.73 22.14
C ALA A 547 -7.26 8.57 23.64
N PHE A 548 -8.29 8.86 24.42
CA PHE A 548 -8.29 8.64 25.87
C PHE A 548 -9.33 7.59 26.23
N CYS A 549 -8.96 6.67 27.11
CA CYS A 549 -9.88 5.66 27.65
C CYS A 549 -9.95 5.78 29.18
N PHE A 550 -11.15 5.90 29.72
CA PHE A 550 -11.35 6.02 31.16
C PHE A 550 -12.62 5.33 31.64
N ASP A 551 -12.61 4.93 32.91
CA ASP A 551 -13.82 4.52 33.63
C ASP A 551 -14.28 5.69 34.50
N PHE A 552 -15.37 6.31 34.08
CA PHE A 552 -15.94 7.47 34.76
C PHE A 552 -16.21 7.24 36.27
N ARG A 553 -16.55 6.00 36.65
CA ARG A 553 -16.90 5.65 38.04
C ARG A 553 -15.70 5.52 38.97
N LYS A 554 -14.52 5.22 38.43
CA LYS A 554 -13.32 4.92 39.22
C LYS A 554 -12.44 6.12 39.50
N GLY A 555 -12.64 7.25 38.80
CA GLY A 555 -11.83 8.46 38.98
C GLY A 555 -10.32 8.26 38.75
N ILE A 556 -9.94 7.26 37.94
CA ILE A 556 -8.56 6.93 37.59
C ILE A 556 -8.16 7.78 36.37
N GLU A 557 -6.91 8.26 36.33
CA GLU A 557 -6.36 8.95 35.15
C GLU A 557 -6.58 8.11 33.88
N PRO A 558 -7.05 8.75 32.77
CA PRO A 558 -7.28 8.05 31.53
C PRO A 558 -6.01 7.46 30.96
N LYS A 559 -6.12 6.29 30.35
CA LYS A 559 -5.10 5.81 29.44
C LYS A 559 -5.09 6.66 28.19
N HIS A 560 -3.92 7.11 27.80
CA HIS A 560 -3.71 7.93 26.62
C HIS A 560 -3.00 7.12 25.52
N TYR A 561 -3.56 7.14 24.34
CA TYR A 561 -3.01 6.49 23.15
C TYR A 561 -2.76 7.55 22.09
N SER A 562 -1.52 7.68 21.67
CA SER A 562 -1.06 8.61 20.64
C SER A 562 -0.05 7.92 19.71
N THR A 563 0.58 8.65 18.83
CA THR A 563 1.70 8.14 18.01
C THR A 563 2.85 7.63 18.88
N ALA A 564 3.03 8.16 20.09
CA ALA A 564 4.03 7.68 21.04
C ALA A 564 3.77 6.24 21.52
N GLN A 565 2.51 5.80 21.56
CA GLN A 565 2.11 4.42 21.87
C GLN A 565 1.94 3.55 20.62
N GLY A 566 2.10 4.12 19.42
CA GLY A 566 2.06 3.40 18.15
C GLY A 566 0.82 3.66 17.29
N LEU A 567 -0.02 4.65 17.56
CA LEU A 567 -1.08 5.06 16.64
C LEU A 567 -0.49 5.60 15.34
N THR A 568 -1.23 5.42 14.26
CA THR A 568 -0.87 5.95 12.93
C THR A 568 -0.86 7.47 12.89
N ASP A 569 -1.74 8.11 13.67
CA ASP A 569 -1.86 9.57 13.77
C ASP A 569 -2.52 9.95 15.10
N ASN A 570 -2.31 11.20 15.56
CA ASN A 570 -2.94 11.70 16.77
C ASN A 570 -4.39 12.15 16.59
N GLY A 571 -4.81 12.48 15.37
CA GLY A 571 -6.18 12.85 15.05
C GLY A 571 -7.08 11.62 14.97
N VAL A 572 -7.72 11.25 16.08
CA VAL A 572 -8.59 10.06 16.17
C VAL A 572 -10.03 10.43 15.83
N ALA A 573 -10.46 10.08 14.62
CA ALA A 573 -11.75 10.47 14.06
C ALA A 573 -12.90 9.53 14.44
N SER A 574 -12.67 8.21 14.53
CA SER A 574 -13.72 7.23 14.81
C SER A 574 -13.20 6.07 15.65
N ILE A 575 -14.07 5.56 16.53
CA ILE A 575 -13.74 4.48 17.48
C ILE A 575 -14.88 3.48 17.52
N THR A 576 -14.57 2.19 17.50
CA THR A 576 -15.52 1.11 17.75
C THR A 576 -14.85 -0.11 18.39
N GLU A 577 -15.64 -1.07 18.85
CA GLU A 577 -15.19 -2.31 19.49
C GLU A 577 -15.69 -3.51 18.69
N ASP A 578 -14.85 -4.53 18.54
CA ASP A 578 -15.24 -5.81 17.96
C ASP A 578 -15.69 -6.83 19.00
N ASN A 579 -16.15 -8.00 18.55
CA ASN A 579 -16.67 -9.07 19.40
C ASN A 579 -15.61 -9.73 20.31
N LYS A 580 -14.33 -9.42 20.13
CA LYS A 580 -13.22 -9.89 20.97
C LYS A 580 -12.71 -8.82 21.94
N GLY A 581 -13.36 -7.64 21.95
CA GLY A 581 -12.97 -6.50 22.79
C GLY A 581 -11.74 -5.76 22.28
N LYS A 582 -11.35 -5.93 21.01
CA LYS A 582 -10.36 -5.10 20.36
C LYS A 582 -11.00 -3.75 19.98
N ILE A 583 -10.24 -2.69 20.11
CA ILE A 583 -10.69 -1.34 19.75
C ILE A 583 -10.10 -0.97 18.39
N TRP A 584 -10.98 -0.52 17.50
CA TRP A 584 -10.62 -0.07 16.18
C TRP A 584 -10.71 1.45 16.12
N LEU A 585 -9.60 2.11 15.76
CA LEU A 585 -9.48 3.56 15.73
C LEU A 585 -9.12 4.02 14.31
N GLY A 586 -10.07 4.70 13.66
CA GLY A 586 -9.82 5.41 12.41
C GLY A 586 -9.25 6.77 12.71
N THR A 587 -8.15 7.12 12.04
CA THR A 587 -7.43 8.39 12.26
C THR A 587 -7.39 9.23 10.98
N ASN A 588 -6.73 10.38 11.04
CA ASN A 588 -6.46 11.20 9.86
C ASN A 588 -5.40 10.59 8.94
N SER A 589 -4.70 9.54 9.38
CA SER A 589 -3.64 8.90 8.59
C SER A 589 -3.54 7.39 8.83
N GLY A 590 -4.64 6.67 8.77
CA GLY A 590 -4.69 5.21 8.85
C GLY A 590 -5.67 4.66 9.87
N LEU A 591 -5.73 3.32 9.93
CA LEU A 591 -6.60 2.55 10.83
C LEU A 591 -5.75 1.76 11.82
N ASN A 592 -6.20 1.70 13.06
CA ASN A 592 -5.50 0.99 14.12
C ASN A 592 -6.41 -0.05 14.77
N MET A 593 -5.86 -1.22 15.06
CA MET A 593 -6.47 -2.23 15.92
C MET A 593 -5.69 -2.26 17.23
N LEU A 594 -6.31 -1.79 18.30
CA LEU A 594 -5.73 -1.75 19.65
C LEU A 594 -6.23 -2.92 20.48
N ASN A 595 -5.33 -3.62 21.14
CA ASN A 595 -5.67 -4.57 22.20
C ASN A 595 -5.60 -3.86 23.57
N PRO A 596 -6.74 -3.59 24.23
CA PRO A 596 -6.71 -2.87 25.51
C PRO A 596 -6.06 -3.67 26.66
N LYS A 597 -5.89 -4.99 26.50
CA LYS A 597 -5.31 -5.86 27.53
C LYS A 597 -3.81 -5.66 27.70
N ASP A 598 -3.10 -5.50 26.58
CA ASP A 598 -1.64 -5.39 26.55
C ASP A 598 -1.14 -4.07 25.92
N GLY A 599 -2.04 -3.26 25.35
CA GLY A 599 -1.71 -2.00 24.69
C GLY A 599 -1.09 -2.16 23.30
N SER A 600 -1.04 -3.37 22.75
CA SER A 600 -0.50 -3.60 21.41
C SER A 600 -1.39 -2.99 20.33
N ILE A 601 -0.77 -2.42 19.31
CA ILE A 601 -1.44 -1.74 18.18
C ILE A 601 -0.95 -2.34 16.88
N ILE A 602 -1.90 -2.70 16.01
CA ILE A 602 -1.64 -3.07 14.62
C ILE A 602 -2.17 -1.95 13.74
N ARG A 603 -1.40 -1.56 12.74
CA ARG A 603 -1.68 -0.42 11.88
C ARG A 603 -1.96 -0.84 10.46
N PHE A 604 -2.91 -0.15 9.83
CA PHE A 604 -3.30 -0.38 8.44
C PHE A 604 -3.36 0.96 7.71
N TYR A 605 -3.00 0.92 6.43
CA TYR A 605 -2.96 2.07 5.54
C TYR A 605 -3.66 1.76 4.21
N THR A 606 -3.64 2.68 3.27
CA THR A 606 -4.21 2.46 1.92
C THR A 606 -3.61 1.24 1.23
N GLU A 607 -2.34 0.95 1.48
CA GLU A 607 -1.65 -0.24 1.00
C GLU A 607 -2.25 -1.53 1.56
N SER A 608 -2.91 -1.45 2.70
CA SER A 608 -3.67 -2.57 3.28
C SER A 608 -5.09 -2.74 2.72
N GLY A 609 -5.51 -1.88 1.80
CA GLY A 609 -6.85 -1.93 1.19
C GLY A 609 -7.86 -0.95 1.77
N LEU A 610 -7.42 0.05 2.55
CA LEU A 610 -8.32 1.07 3.07
C LEU A 610 -8.84 1.99 1.97
N GLN A 611 -10.01 2.57 2.20
CA GLN A 611 -10.68 3.52 1.31
C GLN A 611 -9.83 4.80 1.08
N SER A 612 -9.13 5.23 2.11
CA SER A 612 -8.18 6.33 2.21
C SER A 612 -7.44 6.15 3.53
N ASN A 613 -6.38 6.91 3.78
CA ASN A 613 -5.79 6.99 5.12
C ASN A 613 -6.62 7.87 6.06
N GLU A 614 -7.48 8.75 5.53
CA GLU A 614 -8.29 9.69 6.30
C GLU A 614 -9.70 9.14 6.55
N PHE A 615 -10.06 9.01 7.83
CA PHE A 615 -11.38 8.59 8.29
C PHE A 615 -12.21 9.79 8.72
N SER A 616 -13.53 9.67 8.57
CA SER A 616 -14.50 10.73 8.94
C SER A 616 -14.94 10.59 10.39
N ASP A 617 -15.23 11.72 11.04
CA ASP A 617 -15.64 11.80 12.44
C ASP A 617 -16.86 10.92 12.73
N ALA A 618 -16.66 9.93 13.60
CA ALA A 618 -17.65 8.94 14.02
C ALA A 618 -18.39 8.22 12.87
N SER A 619 -17.81 8.21 11.66
CA SER A 619 -18.34 7.45 10.51
C SER A 619 -18.00 5.97 10.63
N VAL A 620 -18.66 5.30 11.58
CA VAL A 620 -18.42 3.92 11.92
C VAL A 620 -19.69 3.26 12.41
N CYS A 621 -19.91 2.00 12.04
CA CYS A 621 -20.90 1.16 12.67
C CYS A 621 -20.42 -0.29 12.73
N THR A 622 -20.95 -1.03 13.71
CA THR A 622 -20.59 -2.42 13.95
C THR A 622 -21.87 -3.24 14.02
N THR A 623 -21.88 -4.44 13.44
CA THR A 623 -23.00 -5.36 13.55
C THR A 623 -23.27 -5.75 14.99
N GLN A 624 -24.52 -6.11 15.30
CA GLN A 624 -24.93 -6.43 16.68
C GLN A 624 -24.10 -7.56 17.28
N ASP A 625 -23.64 -8.51 16.47
CA ASP A 625 -22.75 -9.59 16.88
C ASP A 625 -21.27 -9.16 17.03
N GLY A 626 -20.96 -7.92 16.72
CA GLY A 626 -19.61 -7.34 16.82
C GLY A 626 -18.60 -7.87 15.80
N LYS A 627 -19.05 -8.65 14.81
CA LYS A 627 -18.14 -9.31 13.84
C LYS A 627 -17.78 -8.45 12.65
N THR A 628 -18.77 -7.74 12.08
CA THR A 628 -18.57 -6.88 10.91
C THR A 628 -18.46 -5.44 11.34
N ILE A 629 -17.38 -4.78 10.93
CA ILE A 629 -17.14 -3.36 11.14
C ILE A 629 -17.21 -2.65 9.79
N LEU A 630 -17.89 -1.50 9.76
CA LEU A 630 -17.96 -0.61 8.61
C LEU A 630 -17.41 0.75 9.02
N MET A 631 -16.52 1.32 8.22
CA MET A 631 -15.88 2.60 8.48
C MET A 631 -15.83 3.46 7.22
N GLY A 632 -16.22 4.71 7.35
CA GLY A 632 -16.23 5.70 6.27
C GLY A 632 -15.09 6.69 6.38
N GLY A 633 -14.72 7.25 5.25
CA GLY A 633 -13.67 8.27 5.16
C GLY A 633 -13.73 9.06 3.85
N SER A 634 -12.68 9.82 3.61
CA SER A 634 -12.59 10.74 2.46
C SER A 634 -12.61 10.03 1.10
N GLY A 635 -12.22 8.76 1.03
CA GLY A 635 -12.18 7.98 -0.20
C GLY A 635 -13.33 6.96 -0.36
N GLY A 636 -14.27 6.89 0.58
CA GLY A 636 -15.40 5.98 0.53
C GLY A 636 -15.64 5.16 1.79
N LEU A 637 -15.98 3.89 1.61
CA LEU A 637 -16.38 2.95 2.65
C LEU A 637 -15.47 1.71 2.65
N ASN A 638 -15.03 1.31 3.85
CA ASN A 638 -14.51 -0.04 4.09
C ASN A 638 -15.49 -0.84 4.97
N TRP A 639 -15.58 -2.14 4.73
CA TRP A 639 -16.19 -3.08 5.67
C TRP A 639 -15.41 -4.38 5.71
N PHE A 640 -15.35 -5.00 6.87
CA PHE A 640 -14.53 -6.19 7.09
C PHE A 640 -15.03 -7.02 8.27
N GLN A 641 -14.67 -8.31 8.26
CA GLN A 641 -14.85 -9.19 9.41
C GLN A 641 -13.66 -9.00 10.35
N ALA A 642 -13.90 -8.47 11.54
CA ALA A 642 -12.83 -8.09 12.46
C ALA A 642 -11.93 -9.27 12.88
N ASP A 643 -12.50 -10.48 12.99
CA ASP A 643 -11.76 -11.70 13.35
C ASP A 643 -11.04 -12.37 12.16
N GLN A 644 -11.28 -11.92 10.94
CA GLN A 644 -10.62 -12.40 9.72
C GLN A 644 -9.48 -11.51 9.26
N VAL A 645 -9.32 -10.33 9.82
CA VAL A 645 -8.16 -9.47 9.54
C VAL A 645 -6.91 -10.16 10.07
N ARG A 646 -6.09 -10.66 9.16
CA ARG A 646 -4.97 -11.56 9.47
C ARG A 646 -3.69 -10.78 9.71
N GLN A 647 -2.93 -11.24 10.71
CA GLN A 647 -1.50 -10.99 10.77
C GLN A 647 -0.80 -12.02 9.87
N HIS A 648 -0.12 -11.53 8.83
CA HIS A 648 0.61 -12.43 7.93
C HIS A 648 1.93 -12.85 8.55
N PRO A 649 2.32 -14.14 8.45
CA PRO A 649 3.66 -14.58 8.83
C PRO A 649 4.71 -13.76 8.08
N TRP A 650 5.74 -13.34 8.79
CA TRP A 650 6.78 -12.50 8.24
C TRP A 650 8.15 -13.11 8.53
N GLN A 651 8.97 -13.20 7.51
CA GLN A 651 10.34 -13.70 7.59
C GLN A 651 11.26 -12.79 6.79
N ALA A 652 12.30 -12.30 7.44
CA ALA A 652 13.23 -11.37 6.82
C ALA A 652 14.59 -11.40 7.52
N LYS A 653 15.55 -10.67 6.96
CA LYS A 653 16.88 -10.41 7.54
C LYS A 653 17.11 -8.91 7.55
N VAL A 654 17.70 -8.38 8.61
CA VAL A 654 18.11 -6.98 8.66
C VAL A 654 19.36 -6.78 7.81
N VAL A 655 19.33 -5.75 6.98
CA VAL A 655 20.50 -5.24 6.26
C VAL A 655 20.71 -3.76 6.58
N ILE A 656 21.96 -3.31 6.47
CA ILE A 656 22.28 -1.88 6.44
C ILE A 656 22.09 -1.46 4.98
N SER A 657 21.01 -0.73 4.68
CA SER A 657 20.72 -0.26 3.31
C SER A 657 21.48 1.00 2.96
N GLY A 658 21.96 1.76 3.95
CA GLY A 658 22.77 2.93 3.78
C GLY A 658 23.59 3.25 5.03
N PHE A 659 24.76 3.80 4.82
CA PHE A 659 25.65 4.33 5.85
C PHE A 659 26.08 5.71 5.39
N VAL A 660 25.87 6.73 6.20
CA VAL A 660 26.14 8.13 5.85
C VAL A 660 27.09 8.73 6.86
N VAL A 661 28.20 9.26 6.37
CA VAL A 661 29.20 9.96 7.17
C VAL A 661 29.35 11.37 6.60
N ASN A 662 29.19 12.40 7.44
CA ASN A 662 29.27 13.81 7.02
C ASN A 662 28.43 14.13 5.78
N ASN A 663 27.17 13.64 5.75
CA ASN A 663 26.22 13.80 4.64
C ASN A 663 26.64 13.14 3.31
N LYS A 664 27.60 12.23 3.34
CA LYS A 664 28.03 11.44 2.17
C LYS A 664 27.71 9.97 2.40
N ALA A 665 27.09 9.36 1.42
CA ALA A 665 26.85 7.91 1.42
C ALA A 665 28.19 7.16 1.33
N VAL A 666 28.39 6.19 2.20
CA VAL A 666 29.57 5.32 2.20
C VAL A 666 29.47 4.32 1.07
N THR A 667 30.52 4.25 0.27
CA THR A 667 30.71 3.29 -0.82
C THR A 667 31.95 2.44 -0.57
N PRO A 668 32.09 1.25 -1.18
CA PRO A 668 33.29 0.43 -1.04
C PRO A 668 34.57 1.22 -1.41
N GLY A 669 35.58 1.13 -0.57
CA GLY A 669 36.87 1.83 -0.74
C GLY A 669 36.88 3.30 -0.34
N MET A 670 35.77 3.84 0.18
CA MET A 670 35.70 5.22 0.67
C MET A 670 36.59 5.39 1.91
N GLU A 671 37.34 6.47 1.95
CA GLU A 671 38.27 6.77 3.06
C GLU A 671 37.65 7.71 4.09
N SER A 672 38.05 7.52 5.35
CA SER A 672 37.83 8.41 6.50
C SER A 672 39.19 8.67 7.17
N GLY A 673 39.73 9.85 6.96
CA GLY A 673 41.13 10.15 7.34
C GLY A 673 42.09 9.22 6.62
N SER A 674 42.87 8.45 7.38
CA SER A 674 43.81 7.42 6.84
C SER A 674 43.21 6.00 6.79
N TYR A 675 41.93 5.84 7.09
CA TYR A 675 41.28 4.53 7.19
C TYR A 675 40.28 4.34 6.07
N THR A 676 40.30 3.18 5.44
CA THR A 676 39.19 2.76 4.56
C THR A 676 38.00 2.39 5.43
N ILE A 677 36.84 3.01 5.19
CA ILE A 677 35.64 2.77 5.97
C ILE A 677 35.23 1.30 5.86
N THR A 678 35.12 0.80 4.64
CA THR A 678 34.91 -0.60 4.31
C THR A 678 35.31 -0.85 2.85
N ASP A 679 35.84 -2.04 2.56
CA ASP A 679 36.12 -2.51 1.19
C ASP A 679 34.94 -3.27 0.57
N SER A 680 33.94 -3.61 1.40
CA SER A 680 32.77 -4.36 0.99
C SER A 680 31.56 -3.42 0.80
N TRP A 681 30.55 -3.93 0.12
CA TRP A 681 29.23 -3.28 0.11
C TRP A 681 28.73 -3.10 1.55
N VAL A 682 28.13 -1.96 1.84
CA VAL A 682 27.59 -1.62 3.16
C VAL A 682 26.60 -2.70 3.66
N THR A 683 25.85 -3.30 2.77
CA THR A 683 24.86 -4.35 3.07
C THR A 683 25.46 -5.63 3.63
N VAL A 684 26.72 -5.96 3.27
CA VAL A 684 27.42 -7.18 3.68
C VAL A 684 28.60 -6.93 4.61
N ALA A 685 29.01 -5.67 4.76
CA ALA A 685 30.12 -5.29 5.60
C ALA A 685 29.86 -5.65 7.08
N ARG A 686 30.89 -6.15 7.77
CA ARG A 686 30.82 -6.49 9.19
C ARG A 686 31.60 -5.53 10.08
N GLU A 687 32.43 -4.69 9.46
CA GLU A 687 33.25 -3.72 10.16
C GLU A 687 33.33 -2.43 9.35
N PHE A 688 33.28 -1.30 10.05
CA PHE A 688 33.41 0.04 9.50
C PHE A 688 34.44 0.82 10.31
N ASN A 689 35.42 1.42 9.65
CA ASN A 689 36.52 2.16 10.28
C ASN A 689 36.37 3.66 10.02
N LEU A 690 36.22 4.45 11.05
CA LEU A 690 36.07 5.90 10.99
C LEU A 690 37.26 6.59 11.66
N SER A 691 37.72 7.70 11.10
CA SER A 691 38.66 8.57 11.75
C SER A 691 38.01 9.32 12.92
N HIS A 692 38.81 9.86 13.79
CA HIS A 692 38.36 10.72 14.90
C HIS A 692 37.44 11.87 14.46
N ASP A 693 37.71 12.46 13.29
CA ASP A 693 36.97 13.61 12.79
C ASP A 693 35.61 13.22 12.19
N ASP A 694 35.41 11.95 11.81
CA ASP A 694 34.22 11.43 11.18
C ASP A 694 33.32 10.67 12.19
N ASN A 695 33.22 11.18 13.41
CA ASN A 695 32.52 10.56 14.54
C ASN A 695 30.99 10.81 14.58
N THR A 696 30.46 11.39 13.53
CA THR A 696 29.01 11.64 13.35
C THR A 696 28.54 10.96 12.10
N PHE A 697 27.61 10.01 12.25
CA PHE A 697 27.13 9.17 11.17
C PHE A 697 25.70 8.70 11.40
N SER A 698 25.06 8.24 10.34
CA SER A 698 23.77 7.57 10.42
C SER A 698 23.76 6.24 9.64
N LEU A 699 22.98 5.30 10.16
CA LEU A 699 22.71 4.01 9.53
C LEU A 699 21.28 4.00 9.05
N GLN A 700 21.05 3.59 7.81
CA GLN A 700 19.72 3.27 7.28
C GLN A 700 19.56 1.76 7.30
N LEU A 701 18.45 1.30 7.89
CA LEU A 701 18.15 -0.11 8.04
C LEU A 701 17.04 -0.51 7.08
N SER A 702 17.06 -1.73 6.64
CA SER A 702 15.99 -2.33 5.85
C SER A 702 15.92 -3.85 6.09
N THR A 703 14.79 -4.42 5.79
CA THR A 703 14.62 -5.87 5.66
C THR A 703 14.51 -6.30 4.21
N LEU A 704 14.54 -5.35 3.27
CA LEU A 704 14.31 -5.55 1.83
C LEU A 704 13.03 -6.35 1.58
N THR A 705 12.03 -6.09 2.42
CA THR A 705 10.65 -6.55 2.29
C THR A 705 9.76 -5.34 2.00
N TYR A 706 8.74 -5.50 1.15
CA TYR A 706 8.01 -4.37 0.58
C TYR A 706 6.56 -4.29 1.02
N ASN A 707 6.11 -5.27 1.81
CA ASN A 707 4.80 -5.27 2.46
C ASN A 707 4.92 -4.81 3.91
N ASP A 708 3.92 -4.10 4.40
CA ASP A 708 3.78 -3.68 5.79
C ASP A 708 5.01 -2.96 6.37
N VAL A 709 5.70 -2.18 5.54
CA VAL A 709 6.95 -1.51 5.92
C VAL A 709 6.75 -0.58 7.12
N GLU A 710 5.60 0.06 7.22
CA GLU A 710 5.22 0.95 8.33
C GLU A 710 5.00 0.20 9.64
N GLN A 711 4.87 -1.12 9.60
CA GLN A 711 4.71 -1.98 10.78
C GLN A 711 6.03 -2.49 11.34
N ILE A 712 7.12 -2.33 10.58
CA ILE A 712 8.43 -2.82 10.96
C ILE A 712 9.05 -1.87 11.97
N SER A 713 9.40 -2.36 13.15
CA SER A 713 10.24 -1.67 14.13
C SER A 713 11.59 -2.38 14.26
N TYR A 714 12.62 -1.60 14.54
CA TYR A 714 13.97 -2.11 14.77
C TYR A 714 14.30 -1.96 16.24
N VAL A 715 15.02 -2.94 16.78
CA VAL A 715 15.63 -2.87 18.11
C VAL A 715 17.12 -3.09 17.98
N TYR A 716 17.91 -2.36 18.73
CA TYR A 716 19.36 -2.43 18.69
C TYR A 716 19.99 -2.36 20.06
N SER A 717 21.18 -2.93 20.20
CA SER A 717 22.03 -2.91 21.39
C SER A 717 23.47 -2.60 20.97
N ILE A 718 24.17 -1.81 21.77
CA ILE A 718 25.58 -1.45 21.55
C ILE A 718 26.38 -2.01 22.71
N ASN A 719 27.44 -2.78 22.43
CA ASN A 719 28.34 -3.37 23.41
C ASN A 719 27.63 -4.16 24.51
N GLY A 720 26.51 -4.81 24.17
CA GLY A 720 25.74 -5.64 25.09
C GLY A 720 24.87 -4.86 26.10
N ASP A 721 24.64 -3.57 25.88
CA ASP A 721 23.73 -2.77 26.69
C ASP A 721 22.25 -3.16 26.45
N ALA A 722 21.33 -2.52 27.14
CA ALA A 722 19.91 -2.78 26.99
C ALA A 722 19.41 -2.49 25.56
N TRP A 723 18.47 -3.30 25.06
CA TRP A 723 17.83 -3.10 23.79
C TRP A 723 17.07 -1.78 23.74
N ARG A 724 17.28 -1.03 22.67
CA ARG A 724 16.59 0.24 22.38
C ARG A 724 15.70 0.07 21.17
N THR A 725 14.52 0.66 21.20
CA THR A 725 13.52 0.53 20.13
C THR A 725 13.54 1.74 19.22
N VAL A 726 13.60 1.50 17.92
CA VAL A 726 13.27 2.49 16.89
C VAL A 726 11.78 2.35 16.60
N PRO A 727 10.99 3.43 16.66
CA PRO A 727 9.56 3.36 16.39
C PRO A 727 9.25 2.74 15.03
N ALA A 728 8.14 2.02 14.94
CA ALA A 728 7.73 1.38 13.71
C ALA A 728 7.55 2.40 12.57
N GLY A 729 7.95 2.00 11.36
CA GLY A 729 7.97 2.86 10.19
C GLY A 729 9.22 3.75 10.06
N GLN A 730 10.04 3.82 11.09
CA GLN A 730 11.33 4.51 11.07
C GLN A 730 12.47 3.51 10.87
N ASN A 731 13.50 3.89 10.14
CA ASN A 731 14.60 3.00 9.76
C ASN A 731 16.00 3.61 9.92
N GLU A 732 16.10 4.77 10.55
CA GLU A 732 17.38 5.49 10.69
C GLU A 732 17.88 5.48 12.14
N LEU A 733 19.17 5.18 12.32
CA LEU A 733 19.90 5.32 13.55
C LEU A 733 20.97 6.39 13.36
N ALA A 734 20.86 7.51 14.05
CA ALA A 734 21.82 8.61 14.00
C ALA A 734 22.67 8.66 15.28
N PHE A 735 23.96 8.81 15.11
CA PHE A 735 24.95 8.93 16.19
C PHE A 735 25.83 10.15 15.97
N SER A 736 26.06 10.90 17.01
CA SER A 736 26.87 12.11 16.96
C SER A 736 27.94 12.13 18.06
N HIS A 737 29.10 12.66 17.73
CA HIS A 737 30.20 12.85 18.66
C HIS A 737 30.62 11.57 19.38
N MET A 738 30.69 10.46 18.63
CA MET A 738 31.12 9.18 19.19
C MET A 738 32.59 9.25 19.59
N ALA A 739 32.87 8.86 20.84
CA ALA A 739 34.25 8.82 21.34
C ALA A 739 35.07 7.76 20.58
N PRO A 740 36.40 7.90 20.50
CA PRO A 740 37.26 6.81 20.01
C PRO A 740 36.98 5.50 20.75
N GLY A 741 36.83 4.43 20.01
CA GLY A 741 36.49 3.11 20.57
C GLY A 741 35.93 2.16 19.55
N SER A 742 35.73 0.93 19.99
CA SER A 742 35.09 -0.13 19.19
C SER A 742 33.67 -0.37 19.70
N TYR A 743 32.70 -0.30 18.81
CA TYR A 743 31.28 -0.40 19.11
C TYR A 743 30.68 -1.60 18.38
N LYS A 744 30.32 -2.63 19.13
CA LYS A 744 29.64 -3.82 18.60
C LYS A 744 28.13 -3.59 18.61
N TYR A 745 27.54 -3.53 17.43
CA TYR A 745 26.10 -3.37 17.23
C TYR A 745 25.43 -4.72 17.05
N ARG A 746 24.26 -4.85 17.65
CA ARG A 746 23.34 -5.96 17.43
C ARG A 746 21.99 -5.38 17.08
N ILE A 747 21.40 -5.78 15.95
CA ILE A 747 20.14 -5.23 15.45
C ILE A 747 19.24 -6.39 15.01
N LYS A 748 17.96 -6.30 15.35
CA LYS A 748 16.91 -7.13 14.78
C LYS A 748 15.70 -6.28 14.43
N ALA A 749 14.83 -6.79 13.54
CA ALA A 749 13.57 -6.18 13.18
C ALA A 749 12.40 -7.02 13.72
N ILE A 750 11.31 -6.33 14.03
CA ILE A 750 10.08 -6.93 14.56
C ILE A 750 8.91 -6.44 13.69
N CYS A 751 8.09 -7.38 13.22
CA CYS A 751 6.88 -7.08 12.47
C CYS A 751 5.79 -8.10 12.82
N ASN A 752 4.62 -7.63 13.21
CA ASN A 752 3.47 -8.49 13.54
C ASN A 752 3.79 -9.60 14.58
N GLY A 753 4.68 -9.33 15.53
CA GLY A 753 5.11 -10.30 16.53
C GLY A 753 6.19 -11.29 16.07
N TYR A 754 6.61 -11.24 14.80
CA TYR A 754 7.74 -12.02 14.27
C TYR A 754 9.03 -11.23 14.36
N GLU A 755 10.13 -11.90 14.69
CA GLU A 755 11.46 -11.30 14.81
C GLU A 755 12.40 -11.86 13.75
N THR A 756 13.30 -11.01 13.24
CA THR A 756 14.41 -11.45 12.40
C THR A 756 15.53 -12.05 13.24
N PRO A 757 16.46 -12.82 12.63
CA PRO A 757 17.76 -13.08 13.24
C PRO A 757 18.49 -11.75 13.56
N VAL A 758 19.36 -11.79 14.58
CA VAL A 758 20.18 -10.66 14.97
C VAL A 758 21.28 -10.45 13.94
N LYS A 759 21.39 -9.22 13.40
CA LYS A 759 22.54 -8.78 12.61
C LYS A 759 23.59 -8.18 13.53
N GLU A 760 24.82 -8.62 13.41
CA GLU A 760 25.96 -8.07 14.15
C GLU A 760 26.97 -7.40 13.21
N PHE A 761 27.52 -6.26 13.63
CA PHE A 761 28.62 -5.56 12.97
C PHE A 761 29.32 -4.66 13.97
N THR A 762 30.49 -4.18 13.60
CA THR A 762 31.33 -3.33 14.46
C THR A 762 31.62 -2.00 13.77
N ILE A 763 31.52 -0.91 14.50
CA ILE A 763 32.01 0.41 14.08
C ILE A 763 33.19 0.79 14.98
N ILE A 764 34.31 1.11 14.38
CA ILE A 764 35.54 1.54 15.09
C ILE A 764 35.76 3.03 14.79
N VAL A 765 35.76 3.84 15.82
CA VAL A 765 36.17 5.23 15.74
C VAL A 765 37.61 5.27 16.24
N HIS A 766 38.57 5.56 15.37
CA HIS A 766 39.99 5.60 15.70
C HIS A 766 40.34 6.85 16.47
N PRO A 767 41.36 6.81 17.34
CA PRO A 767 41.84 8.02 18.03
C PRO A 767 42.50 9.00 17.04
N ALA A 768 42.62 10.26 17.48
CA ALA A 768 43.24 11.35 16.71
C ALA A 768 44.72 11.07 16.40
#